data_11a40513e5b1e7f680033efbdbca31d1
#
_entry.id   11a40513e5b1e7f680033efbdbca31d1
#
_cell.length_a   1.000
_cell.length_b   1.000
_cell.length_c   1.000
_cell.angle_alpha   90.00
_cell.angle_beta   90.00
_cell.angle_gamma   90.00
#
_symmetry.space_group_name_H-M   'P 1'
#
loop_
_entity.id
_entity.type
_entity.pdbx_description
1 polymer ?
#
loop_
_entity_poly.entity_id
_entity_poly.type
_entity_poly.pdbx_seq_one_letter_code
_entity_poly.pdbx_strand_id
1 'polypeptide(L)'
;MGLFKSYFEKRKQKYDEKVKICSELISEVERIQSSVACLFSDAETYVEPGADLELRGMFEALRIPSDLKKVSDYKSLVSKRESLRSVFHELDGRIVAHNDDLTRKRIAEAMKIIGTIEGRSPDEQQWSCIVREFHNQLVVAGAGTGKTSVVVGKVKYLLKTGGCGPEDILVLSFTNASASEMRERIRSETGCDIRAITFHKLGKDIIAEAEGRSPSVTNIDLNEFAAEQIEVFLKSDIFARNLMKYLLFAHGQKEREKKFETEEEYRKYIVSDPYVTLKGEKIKSQGELDIANFLSINGIGYEYERPYEKDTVDGKHSQYCPDFFLTEHGIYIEHFGIDRNGNVPDYFSSEDGKTPSETYRDSMEWKRRLHKENGTMMIECYAYEGPEGTLLDNLERKLTEHGVIMRPMSPQQILDSMDGEIKGGLPELTAKIITLIKCRGGTVEGALSGAKLTWGDRMLLSIVKPVFQAYEQALAERGEIDFNDMINKAALEVRNGRYANPYRYVIVDEYQDISTSRFNLLRSLREDRDYRLFCVGDDWQSIYGFNGSDIGFTFDFMKYWGPTDICRIERTYRFPRGTAEISGEFIMRNPKQMRKDILSDIEGDEVSMEVVIEKTERDAMGTMYHMLDSFPDGSTVFMIGRYTFDIDRLRNTERFTSFYDKTTGTVRMVYKGREDLKINFITAHKSKGLQADYVFIINNLDDHKGFPCKIADEGIVGSLTGGGESFPFAEERRLYYVAMTRAKRKTVILAEESRTSEFVNELEHRY
;
A
#
# COMPACT_ATOMS: atom_id res chain seq x y z
N MET A 1 62.01 -10.43 -54.79
CA MET A 1 62.15 -11.23 -53.55
C MET A 1 61.70 -10.47 -52.28
N GLY A 2 61.88 -9.15 -52.12
CA GLY A 2 61.55 -8.40 -50.90
C GLY A 2 60.05 -8.31 -50.57
N LEU A 3 59.18 -8.11 -51.55
CA LEU A 3 57.72 -8.04 -51.39
C LEU A 3 57.10 -9.36 -50.92
N PHE A 4 57.60 -10.50 -51.40
CA PHE A 4 57.14 -11.83 -50.94
C PHE A 4 57.52 -12.09 -49.47
N LYS A 5 58.74 -11.67 -49.06
CA LYS A 5 59.26 -11.88 -47.72
C LYS A 5 58.42 -11.04 -46.71
N SER A 6 58.16 -9.78 -47.03
CA SER A 6 57.31 -8.88 -46.24
C SER A 6 55.85 -9.38 -46.15
N TYR A 7 55.28 -9.98 -47.21
CA TYR A 7 53.97 -10.58 -47.20
C TYR A 7 53.90 -11.80 -46.26
N PHE A 8 54.87 -12.68 -46.28
CA PHE A 8 54.95 -13.85 -45.40
C PHE A 8 55.17 -13.45 -43.93
N GLU A 9 55.98 -12.45 -43.67
CA GLU A 9 56.20 -11.91 -42.32
C GLU A 9 54.89 -11.28 -41.71
N LYS A 10 54.14 -10.46 -42.47
CA LYS A 10 52.86 -9.93 -42.08
C LYS A 10 51.83 -11.01 -41.84
N ARG A 11 51.81 -12.08 -42.62
CA ARG A 11 50.87 -13.20 -42.46
C ARG A 11 51.23 -14.05 -41.24
N LYS A 12 52.50 -14.23 -40.94
CA LYS A 12 52.97 -14.89 -39.73
C LYS A 12 52.61 -14.07 -38.50
N GLN A 13 52.90 -12.80 -38.53
CA GLN A 13 52.56 -11.87 -37.43
C GLN A 13 51.05 -11.87 -37.09
N LYS A 14 50.17 -11.84 -38.12
CA LYS A 14 48.72 -11.97 -37.93
C LYS A 14 48.30 -13.34 -37.38
N TYR A 15 49.00 -14.40 -37.74
CA TYR A 15 48.72 -15.74 -37.20
C TYR A 15 49.16 -15.84 -35.74
N ASP A 16 50.37 -15.35 -35.42
CA ASP A 16 50.89 -15.32 -34.04
C ASP A 16 50.00 -14.48 -33.11
N GLU A 17 49.46 -13.34 -33.60
CA GLU A 17 48.50 -12.52 -32.89
C GLU A 17 47.20 -13.28 -32.58
N LYS A 18 46.68 -14.07 -33.55
CA LYS A 18 45.52 -14.92 -33.35
C LYS A 18 45.77 -16.09 -32.38
N VAL A 19 46.93 -16.65 -32.38
CA VAL A 19 47.36 -17.68 -31.41
C VAL A 19 47.36 -17.08 -30.00
N LYS A 20 47.91 -15.88 -29.87
CA LYS A 20 47.91 -15.13 -28.60
C LYS A 20 46.51 -14.88 -28.07
N ILE A 21 45.60 -14.36 -28.91
CA ILE A 21 44.18 -14.12 -28.54
C ILE A 21 43.52 -15.44 -28.14
N CYS A 22 43.77 -16.54 -28.88
CA CYS A 22 43.19 -17.83 -28.52
C CYS A 22 43.68 -18.35 -27.16
N SER A 23 44.97 -18.18 -26.87
CA SER A 23 45.56 -18.53 -25.57
C SER A 23 45.00 -17.68 -24.42
N GLU A 24 44.83 -16.36 -24.64
CA GLU A 24 44.25 -15.45 -23.65
C GLU A 24 42.80 -15.86 -23.34
N LEU A 25 41.99 -16.19 -24.36
CA LEU A 25 40.64 -16.70 -24.18
C LEU A 25 40.57 -18.04 -23.45
N ILE A 26 41.51 -18.96 -23.72
CA ILE A 26 41.61 -20.23 -22.99
C ILE A 26 41.91 -19.96 -21.51
N SER A 27 42.87 -19.09 -21.23
CA SER A 27 43.23 -18.72 -19.85
C SER A 27 42.05 -18.07 -19.12
N GLU A 28 41.24 -17.25 -19.81
CA GLU A 28 40.05 -16.65 -19.25
C GLU A 28 38.96 -17.68 -18.94
N VAL A 29 38.72 -18.65 -19.82
CA VAL A 29 37.80 -19.78 -19.56
C VAL A 29 38.26 -20.57 -18.33
N GLU A 30 39.56 -20.89 -18.23
CA GLU A 30 40.12 -21.62 -17.08
C GLU A 30 40.01 -20.80 -15.78
N ARG A 31 40.21 -19.49 -15.85
CA ARG A 31 40.05 -18.59 -14.72
C ARG A 31 38.61 -18.60 -14.19
N ILE A 32 37.62 -18.46 -15.10
CA ILE A 32 36.21 -18.52 -14.75
C ILE A 32 35.87 -19.89 -14.13
N GLN A 33 36.34 -20.98 -14.75
CA GLN A 33 36.10 -22.34 -14.26
C GLN A 33 36.66 -22.54 -12.85
N SER A 34 37.87 -22.04 -12.59
CA SER A 34 38.50 -22.08 -11.28
C SER A 34 37.75 -21.27 -10.26
N SER A 35 37.26 -20.08 -10.66
CA SER A 35 36.44 -19.22 -9.78
C SER A 35 35.11 -19.87 -9.44
N VAL A 36 34.46 -20.57 -10.38
CA VAL A 36 33.25 -21.36 -10.09
C VAL A 36 33.57 -22.50 -9.10
N ALA A 37 34.71 -23.17 -9.24
CA ALA A 37 35.12 -24.20 -8.27
C ALA A 37 35.40 -23.63 -6.88
N CYS A 38 35.93 -22.42 -6.79
CA CYS A 38 36.16 -21.71 -5.53
C CYS A 38 34.87 -21.42 -4.75
N LEU A 39 33.70 -21.30 -5.39
CA LEU A 39 32.42 -21.12 -4.69
C LEU A 39 32.13 -22.26 -3.71
N PHE A 40 32.66 -23.45 -3.94
CA PHE A 40 32.46 -24.67 -3.16
C PHE A 40 33.70 -25.10 -2.40
N SER A 41 34.75 -24.27 -2.32
CA SER A 41 36.04 -24.63 -1.70
C SER A 41 35.95 -24.82 -0.18
N ASP A 42 35.00 -24.12 0.45
CA ASP A 42 34.75 -24.27 1.87
C ASP A 42 33.39 -24.96 2.10
N ALA A 43 33.46 -26.19 2.60
CA ALA A 43 32.27 -27.00 2.86
C ALA A 43 31.44 -26.51 4.09
N GLU A 44 31.99 -25.60 4.88
CA GLU A 44 31.38 -25.06 6.09
C GLU A 44 30.76 -23.67 5.87
N THR A 45 30.88 -23.12 4.66
CA THR A 45 30.34 -21.80 4.32
C THR A 45 29.24 -21.91 3.24
N TYR A 46 28.14 -21.19 3.44
CA TYR A 46 27.10 -21.08 2.42
C TYR A 46 27.58 -20.32 1.20
N VAL A 47 27.18 -20.78 0.02
CA VAL A 47 27.34 -19.99 -1.21
C VAL A 47 26.25 -18.92 -1.20
N GLU A 48 26.66 -17.65 -1.12
CA GLU A 48 25.73 -16.50 -1.07
C GLU A 48 24.86 -16.42 -2.33
N PRO A 49 23.58 -16.04 -2.24
CA PRO A 49 22.75 -15.77 -3.39
C PRO A 49 23.43 -14.74 -4.31
N GLY A 50 23.49 -15.03 -5.60
CA GLY A 50 24.10 -14.14 -6.58
C GLY A 50 25.63 -14.15 -6.64
N ALA A 51 26.31 -15.00 -5.87
CA ALA A 51 27.78 -15.15 -5.93
C ALA A 51 28.28 -15.56 -7.32
N ASP A 52 27.42 -16.14 -8.13
CA ASP A 52 27.68 -16.57 -9.51
C ASP A 52 27.39 -15.51 -10.58
N LEU A 53 26.73 -14.40 -10.25
CA LEU A 53 26.26 -13.38 -11.21
C LEU A 53 27.41 -12.75 -12.00
N GLU A 54 28.50 -12.37 -11.33
CA GLU A 54 29.66 -11.80 -11.98
C GLU A 54 30.33 -12.83 -12.93
N LEU A 55 30.43 -14.09 -12.47
CA LEU A 55 31.00 -15.17 -13.26
C LEU A 55 30.17 -15.50 -14.52
N ARG A 56 28.84 -15.46 -14.39
CA ARG A 56 27.91 -15.56 -15.54
C ARG A 56 28.10 -14.39 -16.51
N GLY A 57 28.20 -13.17 -16.00
CA GLY A 57 28.45 -11.98 -16.81
C GLY A 57 29.78 -12.09 -17.58
N MET A 58 30.86 -12.55 -16.93
CA MET A 58 32.15 -12.80 -17.57
C MET A 58 32.02 -13.86 -18.65
N PHE A 59 31.32 -14.97 -18.39
CA PHE A 59 31.11 -16.05 -19.38
C PHE A 59 30.28 -15.58 -20.58
N GLU A 60 29.24 -14.80 -20.39
CA GLU A 60 28.41 -14.24 -21.47
C GLU A 60 29.17 -13.22 -22.33
N ALA A 61 30.04 -12.44 -21.71
CA ALA A 61 30.92 -11.52 -22.41
C ALA A 61 31.98 -12.22 -23.27
N LEU A 62 32.26 -13.52 -23.02
CA LEU A 62 33.31 -14.30 -23.63
C LEU A 62 32.92 -14.73 -25.07
N ARG A 63 33.16 -13.82 -26.03
CA ARG A 63 32.90 -14.07 -27.47
C ARG A 63 34.12 -14.65 -28.15
N ILE A 64 33.95 -15.79 -28.84
CA ILE A 64 35.02 -16.40 -29.65
C ILE A 64 34.94 -15.83 -31.07
N PRO A 65 35.94 -15.05 -31.52
CA PRO A 65 35.96 -14.52 -32.89
C PRO A 65 35.99 -15.64 -33.93
N SER A 66 35.18 -15.50 -34.98
CA SER A 66 35.05 -16.51 -36.04
C SER A 66 36.33 -16.73 -36.85
N ASP A 67 37.22 -15.74 -36.85
CA ASP A 67 38.49 -15.79 -37.57
C ASP A 67 39.61 -16.58 -36.86
N LEU A 68 39.35 -17.04 -35.60
CA LEU A 68 40.21 -17.94 -34.85
C LEU A 68 40.09 -19.41 -35.29
N LYS A 69 39.11 -19.80 -36.13
CA LYS A 69 38.86 -21.18 -36.58
C LYS A 69 40.09 -21.89 -37.21
N LYS A 70 41.08 -21.12 -37.66
CA LYS A 70 42.32 -21.64 -38.30
C LYS A 70 43.49 -21.77 -37.32
N VAL A 71 43.31 -21.44 -36.05
CA VAL A 71 44.34 -21.57 -35.01
C VAL A 71 44.32 -22.99 -34.46
N SER A 72 45.48 -23.54 -34.15
CA SER A 72 45.61 -24.91 -33.61
C SER A 72 44.77 -25.18 -32.39
N ASP A 73 44.73 -24.20 -31.47
CA ASP A 73 44.10 -24.34 -30.17
C ASP A 73 42.59 -24.00 -30.16
N TYR A 74 42.03 -23.60 -31.32
CA TYR A 74 40.63 -23.24 -31.46
C TYR A 74 39.66 -24.33 -30.98
N LYS A 75 39.96 -25.61 -31.35
CA LYS A 75 39.11 -26.73 -30.91
C LYS A 75 39.15 -26.92 -29.41
N SER A 76 40.30 -26.72 -28.78
CA SER A 76 40.46 -26.76 -27.32
C SER A 76 39.68 -25.64 -26.65
N LEU A 77 39.77 -24.41 -27.18
CA LEU A 77 39.00 -23.25 -26.69
C LEU A 77 37.48 -23.51 -26.74
N VAL A 78 36.98 -23.98 -27.88
CA VAL A 78 35.56 -24.30 -28.05
C VAL A 78 35.11 -25.38 -27.07
N SER A 79 35.91 -26.49 -26.97
CA SER A 79 35.57 -27.58 -26.04
C SER A 79 35.55 -27.13 -24.59
N LYS A 80 36.53 -26.33 -24.15
CA LYS A 80 36.55 -25.78 -22.78
C LYS A 80 35.39 -24.83 -22.50
N ARG A 81 35.05 -23.96 -23.47
CA ARG A 81 33.89 -23.09 -23.34
C ARG A 81 32.57 -23.86 -23.26
N GLU A 82 32.39 -24.91 -24.05
CA GLU A 82 31.16 -25.74 -23.96
C GLU A 82 31.13 -26.55 -22.65
N SER A 83 32.27 -27.04 -22.15
CA SER A 83 32.34 -27.64 -20.81
C SER A 83 31.95 -26.65 -19.73
N LEU A 84 32.46 -25.41 -19.80
CA LEU A 84 32.06 -24.34 -18.83
C LEU A 84 30.61 -23.99 -18.95
N ARG A 85 30.01 -23.98 -20.15
CA ARG A 85 28.57 -23.81 -20.38
C ARG A 85 27.76 -24.86 -19.63
N SER A 86 28.17 -26.14 -19.72
CA SER A 86 27.51 -27.22 -18.98
C SER A 86 27.59 -27.01 -17.46
N VAL A 87 28.76 -26.55 -16.97
CA VAL A 87 28.91 -26.20 -15.54
C VAL A 87 27.94 -25.12 -15.10
N PHE A 88 27.76 -24.04 -15.89
CA PHE A 88 26.80 -23.01 -15.58
C PHE A 88 25.34 -23.47 -15.67
N HIS A 89 25.04 -24.42 -16.55
CA HIS A 89 23.69 -25.00 -16.62
C HIS A 89 23.32 -25.78 -15.35
N GLU A 90 24.28 -26.41 -14.70
CA GLU A 90 24.09 -27.18 -13.49
C GLU A 90 24.35 -26.39 -12.20
N LEU A 91 24.90 -25.17 -12.34
CA LEU A 91 25.43 -24.40 -11.20
C LEU A 91 24.37 -24.09 -10.14
N ASP A 92 23.17 -23.68 -10.56
CA ASP A 92 22.08 -23.36 -9.63
C ASP A 92 21.71 -24.59 -8.77
N GLY A 93 21.58 -25.76 -9.43
CA GLY A 93 21.30 -27.01 -8.72
C GLY A 93 22.42 -27.41 -7.75
N ARG A 94 23.69 -27.15 -8.12
CA ARG A 94 24.83 -27.42 -7.24
C ARG A 94 24.87 -26.48 -6.04
N ILE A 95 24.58 -25.20 -6.24
CA ILE A 95 24.49 -24.21 -5.14
C ILE A 95 23.40 -24.62 -4.16
N VAL A 96 22.20 -24.94 -4.66
CA VAL A 96 21.08 -25.41 -3.83
C VAL A 96 21.48 -26.66 -3.05
N ALA A 97 22.02 -27.67 -3.73
CA ALA A 97 22.41 -28.93 -3.07
C ALA A 97 23.49 -28.73 -1.99
N HIS A 98 24.48 -27.86 -2.24
CA HIS A 98 25.54 -27.54 -1.29
C HIS A 98 24.94 -26.83 -0.05
N ASN A 99 24.13 -25.80 -0.28
CA ASN A 99 23.52 -25.03 0.81
C ASN A 99 22.53 -25.88 1.63
N ASP A 100 21.77 -26.77 1.00
CA ASP A 100 20.85 -27.68 1.68
C ASP A 100 21.59 -28.75 2.50
N ASP A 101 22.72 -29.29 1.98
CA ASP A 101 23.53 -30.23 2.73
C ASP A 101 24.14 -29.57 3.98
N LEU A 102 24.68 -28.38 3.83
CA LEU A 102 25.18 -27.58 4.94
C LEU A 102 24.08 -27.23 5.95
N THR A 103 22.88 -26.86 5.46
CA THR A 103 21.71 -26.58 6.31
C THR A 103 21.34 -27.80 7.15
N ARG A 104 21.29 -29.01 6.55
CA ARG A 104 21.01 -30.26 7.30
C ARG A 104 22.06 -30.53 8.37
N LYS A 105 23.34 -30.34 8.07
CA LYS A 105 24.43 -30.51 9.06
C LYS A 105 24.25 -29.52 10.21
N ARG A 106 24.04 -28.24 9.91
CA ARG A 106 23.87 -27.19 10.93
C ARG A 106 22.60 -27.38 11.75
N ILE A 107 21.51 -27.88 11.18
CA ILE A 107 20.29 -28.24 11.94
C ILE A 107 20.64 -29.34 12.97
N ALA A 108 21.33 -30.40 12.53
CA ALA A 108 21.69 -31.50 13.43
C ALA A 108 22.63 -31.06 14.57
N GLU A 109 23.51 -30.11 14.34
CA GLU A 109 24.37 -29.49 15.35
C GLU A 109 23.58 -28.54 16.27
N ALA A 110 22.74 -27.67 15.70
CA ALA A 110 21.91 -26.73 16.44
C ALA A 110 20.95 -27.46 17.38
N MET A 111 20.35 -28.56 16.94
CA MET A 111 19.50 -29.39 17.81
C MET A 111 20.21 -29.91 19.05
N LYS A 112 21.52 -30.21 18.95
CA LYS A 112 22.33 -30.66 20.10
C LYS A 112 22.71 -29.52 21.06
N ILE A 113 22.99 -28.33 20.50
CA ILE A 113 23.48 -27.16 21.25
C ILE A 113 22.34 -26.35 21.83
N ILE A 114 21.27 -26.17 21.08
CA ILE A 114 20.13 -25.30 21.42
C ILE A 114 19.00 -26.10 22.06
N GLY A 115 18.72 -27.30 21.52
CA GLY A 115 17.63 -28.17 21.94
C GLY A 115 16.25 -27.65 21.52
N THR A 116 15.53 -27.07 22.48
CA THR A 116 14.22 -26.48 22.25
C THR A 116 14.28 -24.95 22.21
N ILE A 117 13.28 -24.34 21.66
CA ILE A 117 13.04 -22.90 21.72
C ILE A 117 11.70 -22.71 22.42
N GLU A 118 11.73 -21.99 23.55
CA GLU A 118 10.53 -21.78 24.39
C GLU A 118 9.82 -23.09 24.77
N GLY A 119 10.60 -24.12 25.05
CA GLY A 119 10.10 -25.45 25.45
C GLY A 119 9.52 -26.29 24.30
N ARG A 120 9.60 -25.84 23.05
CA ARG A 120 9.12 -26.56 21.86
C ARG A 120 10.26 -26.84 20.90
N SER A 121 10.18 -27.94 20.17
CA SER A 121 11.09 -28.19 19.05
C SER A 121 10.59 -27.45 17.82
N PRO A 122 11.42 -26.57 17.20
CA PRO A 122 11.09 -26.01 15.91
C PRO A 122 10.87 -27.10 14.86
N ASP A 123 10.02 -26.82 13.87
CA ASP A 123 9.88 -27.67 12.68
C ASP A 123 11.07 -27.48 11.72
N GLU A 124 11.12 -28.28 10.66
CA GLU A 124 12.22 -28.25 9.69
C GLU A 124 12.37 -26.89 8.99
N GLN A 125 11.25 -26.23 8.64
CA GLN A 125 11.28 -24.90 8.01
C GLN A 125 11.79 -23.84 8.99
N GLN A 126 11.33 -23.89 10.25
CA GLN A 126 11.80 -22.99 11.29
C GLN A 126 13.30 -23.20 11.57
N TRP A 127 13.75 -24.44 11.69
CA TRP A 127 15.17 -24.77 11.85
C TRP A 127 16.00 -24.25 10.68
N SER A 128 15.54 -24.45 9.45
CA SER A 128 16.21 -23.95 8.27
C SER A 128 16.41 -22.44 8.31
N CYS A 129 15.36 -21.66 8.69
CA CYS A 129 15.45 -20.22 8.82
C CYS A 129 16.46 -19.79 9.92
N ILE A 130 16.51 -20.54 11.02
CA ILE A 130 17.36 -20.23 12.17
C ILE A 130 18.84 -20.44 11.84
N VAL A 131 19.21 -21.58 11.22
CA VAL A 131 20.61 -21.97 11.05
C VAL A 131 21.28 -21.36 9.81
N ARG A 132 20.49 -20.94 8.81
CA ARG A 132 21.05 -20.29 7.63
C ARG A 132 21.63 -18.93 7.98
N GLU A 133 22.83 -18.64 7.46
CA GLU A 133 23.54 -17.38 7.71
C GLU A 133 24.00 -16.76 6.39
N PHE A 134 23.07 -16.03 5.76
CA PHE A 134 23.34 -15.26 4.57
C PHE A 134 23.46 -13.76 4.87
N HIS A 135 24.04 -13.01 3.94
CA HIS A 135 24.17 -11.57 4.07
C HIS A 135 22.81 -10.86 4.18
N ASN A 136 21.86 -11.25 3.33
CA ASN A 136 20.47 -10.84 3.39
C ASN A 136 19.58 -12.08 3.47
N GLN A 137 18.70 -12.11 4.45
CA GLN A 137 17.75 -13.20 4.63
C GLN A 137 16.35 -12.63 4.88
N LEU A 138 15.37 -13.08 4.08
CA LEU A 138 13.97 -12.75 4.24
C LEU A 138 13.19 -14.01 4.58
N VAL A 139 12.57 -14.04 5.75
CA VAL A 139 11.66 -15.10 6.17
C VAL A 139 10.23 -14.66 5.88
N VAL A 140 9.63 -15.31 4.88
CA VAL A 140 8.23 -15.12 4.50
C VAL A 140 7.39 -16.12 5.30
N ALA A 141 6.58 -15.62 6.20
CA ALA A 141 5.87 -16.43 7.17
C ALA A 141 4.36 -16.18 7.12
N GLY A 142 3.55 -17.18 7.39
CA GLY A 142 2.10 -17.03 7.51
C GLY A 142 1.65 -16.59 8.90
N ALA A 143 0.34 -16.37 9.04
CA ALA A 143 -0.27 -16.10 10.34
C ALA A 143 -0.17 -17.33 11.26
N GLY A 144 0.32 -17.14 12.49
CA GLY A 144 0.40 -18.23 13.49
C GLY A 144 1.52 -19.24 13.25
N THR A 145 2.47 -18.98 12.35
CA THR A 145 3.58 -19.92 12.03
C THR A 145 4.79 -19.83 12.96
N GLY A 146 4.73 -19.01 13.98
CA GLY A 146 5.82 -18.89 14.97
C GLY A 146 6.94 -17.93 14.57
N LYS A 147 6.65 -16.86 13.81
CA LYS A 147 7.59 -15.79 13.42
C LYS A 147 8.50 -15.35 14.57
N THR A 148 7.90 -14.94 15.67
CA THR A 148 8.62 -14.45 16.85
C THR A 148 9.53 -15.52 17.48
N SER A 149 9.08 -16.78 17.50
CA SER A 149 9.91 -17.90 18.02
C SER A 149 11.13 -18.16 17.12
N VAL A 150 11.00 -17.94 15.80
CA VAL A 150 12.14 -18.02 14.88
C VAL A 150 13.15 -16.91 15.14
N VAL A 151 12.68 -15.68 15.42
CA VAL A 151 13.58 -14.57 15.82
C VAL A 151 14.33 -14.93 17.11
N VAL A 152 13.63 -15.42 18.14
CA VAL A 152 14.24 -15.87 19.41
C VAL A 152 15.26 -16.98 19.16
N GLY A 153 14.88 -17.97 18.32
CA GLY A 153 15.77 -19.07 17.92
C GLY A 153 17.01 -18.59 17.16
N LYS A 154 16.85 -17.62 16.25
CA LYS A 154 17.96 -17.02 15.50
C LYS A 154 18.96 -16.35 16.45
N VAL A 155 18.50 -15.55 17.39
CA VAL A 155 19.33 -14.90 18.39
C VAL A 155 20.06 -15.95 19.27
N LYS A 156 19.33 -16.98 19.75
CA LYS A 156 19.92 -18.06 20.53
C LYS A 156 21.01 -18.81 19.76
N TYR A 157 20.75 -19.09 18.48
CA TYR A 157 21.72 -19.71 17.58
C TYR A 157 22.99 -18.86 17.43
N LEU A 158 22.85 -17.58 17.10
CA LEU A 158 23.97 -16.66 16.91
C LEU A 158 24.85 -16.54 18.16
N LEU A 159 24.24 -16.45 19.35
CA LEU A 159 24.96 -16.38 20.61
C LEU A 159 25.70 -17.68 20.96
N LYS A 160 25.13 -18.84 20.59
CA LYS A 160 25.73 -20.15 20.94
C LYS A 160 26.78 -20.64 19.97
N THR A 161 26.69 -20.25 18.68
CA THR A 161 27.51 -20.78 17.58
C THR A 161 28.32 -19.73 16.84
N GLY A 162 27.88 -18.48 16.84
CA GLY A 162 28.35 -17.49 15.87
C GLY A 162 29.54 -16.65 16.27
N GLY A 163 30.10 -16.81 17.45
CA GLY A 163 31.23 -15.97 17.89
C GLY A 163 30.89 -14.47 17.92
N CYS A 164 29.60 -14.10 18.14
CA CYS A 164 29.12 -12.74 18.34
C CYS A 164 28.58 -12.58 19.78
N GLY A 165 28.77 -11.37 20.34
CA GLY A 165 28.26 -11.02 21.66
C GLY A 165 26.82 -10.43 21.56
N PRO A 166 26.17 -10.26 22.72
CA PRO A 166 24.87 -9.58 22.78
C PRO A 166 24.89 -8.16 22.18
N GLU A 167 26.02 -7.47 22.27
CA GLU A 167 26.24 -6.11 21.74
C GLU A 167 26.28 -6.04 20.20
N ASP A 168 26.59 -7.15 19.55
CA ASP A 168 26.65 -7.25 18.08
C ASP A 168 25.28 -7.38 17.43
N ILE A 169 24.23 -7.67 18.23
CA ILE A 169 22.89 -8.01 17.73
C ILE A 169 21.89 -6.89 18.06
N LEU A 170 21.22 -6.38 17.02
CA LEU A 170 20.09 -5.47 17.15
C LEU A 170 18.81 -6.17 16.67
N VAL A 171 17.77 -6.17 17.51
CA VAL A 171 16.43 -6.64 17.14
C VAL A 171 15.47 -5.45 17.10
N LEU A 172 14.81 -5.25 15.99
CA LEU A 172 13.87 -4.13 15.77
C LEU A 172 12.45 -4.64 15.66
N SER A 173 11.57 -4.02 16.45
CA SER A 173 10.12 -4.25 16.43
C SER A 173 9.37 -2.93 16.19
N PHE A 174 8.08 -3.02 15.84
CA PHE A 174 7.30 -1.83 15.50
C PHE A 174 6.70 -1.12 16.72
N THR A 175 6.32 -1.87 17.76
CA THR A 175 5.68 -1.33 18.95
C THR A 175 6.55 -1.57 20.21
N ASN A 176 6.39 -0.71 21.21
CA ASN A 176 7.08 -0.89 22.49
C ASN A 176 6.67 -2.20 23.17
N ALA A 177 5.40 -2.60 23.04
CA ALA A 177 4.91 -3.86 23.59
C ALA A 177 5.61 -5.06 22.95
N SER A 178 5.67 -5.11 21.61
CA SER A 178 6.36 -6.18 20.87
C SER A 178 7.86 -6.21 21.16
N ALA A 179 8.51 -5.04 21.26
CA ALA A 179 9.93 -4.95 21.59
C ALA A 179 10.22 -5.46 23.00
N SER A 180 9.38 -5.10 23.98
CA SER A 180 9.49 -5.55 25.36
C SER A 180 9.26 -7.06 25.50
N GLU A 181 8.21 -7.58 24.86
CA GLU A 181 7.93 -9.01 24.79
C GLU A 181 9.10 -9.78 24.15
N MET A 182 9.60 -9.31 23.01
CA MET A 182 10.73 -9.91 22.31
C MET A 182 11.98 -9.95 23.20
N ARG A 183 12.29 -8.84 23.87
CA ARG A 183 13.43 -8.75 24.80
C ARG A 183 13.31 -9.74 25.94
N GLU A 184 12.12 -9.85 26.55
CA GLU A 184 11.89 -10.77 27.68
C GLU A 184 11.97 -12.24 27.23
N ARG A 185 11.39 -12.58 26.07
CA ARG A 185 11.46 -13.93 25.49
C ARG A 185 12.90 -14.33 25.18
N ILE A 186 13.68 -13.43 24.55
CA ILE A 186 15.12 -13.69 24.29
C ILE A 186 15.87 -13.84 25.59
N ARG A 187 15.64 -12.97 26.57
CA ARG A 187 16.33 -13.04 27.87
C ARG A 187 16.01 -14.34 28.64
N SER A 188 14.73 -14.73 28.65
CA SER A 188 14.30 -15.99 29.28
C SER A 188 14.95 -17.20 28.62
N GLU A 189 15.09 -17.17 27.27
CA GLU A 189 15.60 -18.30 26.50
C GLU A 189 17.14 -18.38 26.47
N THR A 190 17.84 -17.25 26.54
CA THR A 190 19.29 -17.17 26.32
C THR A 190 20.07 -16.80 27.59
N GLY A 191 19.42 -16.21 28.60
CA GLY A 191 20.03 -15.58 29.75
C GLY A 191 20.72 -14.25 29.44
N CYS A 192 20.73 -13.78 28.19
CA CYS A 192 21.40 -12.57 27.74
C CYS A 192 20.40 -11.42 27.57
N ASP A 193 20.83 -10.20 27.84
CA ASP A 193 20.06 -8.99 27.54
C ASP A 193 20.48 -8.44 26.20
N ILE A 194 19.62 -8.68 25.18
CA ILE A 194 19.83 -8.22 23.82
C ILE A 194 19.14 -6.87 23.61
N ARG A 195 19.71 -6.04 22.76
CA ARG A 195 19.08 -4.78 22.36
C ARG A 195 17.89 -5.01 21.43
N ALA A 196 16.75 -5.40 22.02
CA ALA A 196 15.46 -5.49 21.33
C ALA A 196 14.66 -4.21 21.61
N ILE A 197 14.50 -3.36 20.59
CA ILE A 197 13.94 -2.01 20.71
C ILE A 197 13.08 -1.63 19.48
N THR A 198 12.38 -0.50 19.58
CA THR A 198 11.66 0.06 18.42
C THR A 198 12.57 0.94 17.56
N PHE A 199 12.18 1.17 16.30
CA PHE A 199 12.85 2.13 15.42
C PHE A 199 12.95 3.53 16.03
N HIS A 200 11.89 3.99 16.71
CA HIS A 200 11.90 5.29 17.40
C HIS A 200 12.91 5.33 18.56
N LYS A 201 12.99 4.25 19.35
CA LYS A 201 13.99 4.17 20.43
C LYS A 201 15.40 4.17 19.87
N LEU A 202 15.64 3.43 18.77
CA LEU A 202 16.93 3.44 18.08
C LEU A 202 17.25 4.85 17.56
N GLY A 203 16.30 5.51 16.90
CA GLY A 203 16.47 6.87 16.40
C GLY A 203 16.80 7.87 17.51
N LYS A 204 16.07 7.80 18.63
CA LYS A 204 16.34 8.61 19.82
C LYS A 204 17.75 8.42 20.37
N ASP A 205 18.21 7.17 20.44
CA ASP A 205 19.53 6.84 20.98
C ASP A 205 20.66 7.32 20.04
N ILE A 206 20.49 7.17 18.73
CA ILE A 206 21.43 7.68 17.71
C ILE A 206 21.57 9.20 17.83
N ILE A 207 20.46 9.94 17.89
CA ILE A 207 20.47 11.40 18.04
C ILE A 207 21.13 11.79 19.36
N ALA A 208 20.80 11.11 20.45
CA ALA A 208 21.36 11.40 21.76
C ALA A 208 22.88 11.22 21.80
N GLU A 209 23.41 10.20 21.12
CA GLU A 209 24.85 9.96 20.99
C GLU A 209 25.51 11.01 20.10
N ALA A 210 24.91 11.29 18.94
CA ALA A 210 25.45 12.24 17.96
C ALA A 210 25.47 13.70 18.45
N GLU A 211 24.45 14.11 19.22
CA GLU A 211 24.29 15.51 19.71
C GLU A 211 24.69 15.68 21.19
N GLY A 212 25.02 14.60 21.90
CA GLY A 212 25.33 14.63 23.31
C GLY A 212 24.13 14.88 24.23
N ARG A 213 22.91 14.90 23.71
CA ARG A 213 21.66 15.07 24.44
C ARG A 213 20.49 14.34 23.79
N SER A 214 19.56 13.84 24.59
CA SER A 214 18.31 13.28 24.08
C SER A 214 17.46 14.37 23.39
N PRO A 215 16.87 14.09 22.22
CA PRO A 215 15.95 15.01 21.59
C PRO A 215 14.69 15.18 22.43
N SER A 216 14.14 16.41 22.43
CA SER A 216 12.82 16.69 22.98
C SER A 216 11.77 16.29 21.95
N VAL A 217 10.79 15.48 22.40
CA VAL A 217 9.69 15.02 21.52
C VAL A 217 8.49 15.89 21.76
N THR A 218 7.91 16.41 20.69
CA THR A 218 6.75 17.28 20.75
C THR A 218 5.52 16.56 21.29
N ASN A 219 4.66 17.32 21.98
CA ASN A 219 3.33 16.93 22.37
C ASN A 219 2.23 17.64 21.56
N ILE A 220 2.58 18.32 20.48
CA ILE A 220 1.60 18.96 19.58
C ILE A 220 0.72 17.87 18.97
N ASP A 221 -0.60 17.98 19.16
CA ASP A 221 -1.56 17.22 18.38
C ASP A 221 -1.64 17.84 16.98
N LEU A 222 -1.26 17.08 15.96
CA LEU A 222 -1.17 17.59 14.60
C LEU A 222 -2.56 17.90 13.99
N ASN A 223 -3.63 17.21 14.44
CA ASN A 223 -4.99 17.52 13.98
C ASN A 223 -5.47 18.86 14.54
N GLU A 224 -5.29 19.07 15.86
CA GLU A 224 -5.62 20.34 16.52
C GLU A 224 -4.77 21.48 15.92
N PHE A 225 -3.47 21.26 15.76
CA PHE A 225 -2.57 22.24 15.15
C PHE A 225 -2.99 22.59 13.71
N ALA A 226 -3.32 21.59 12.89
CA ALA A 226 -3.78 21.84 11.52
C ALA A 226 -5.08 22.65 11.50
N ALA A 227 -6.03 22.35 12.40
CA ALA A 227 -7.26 23.12 12.53
C ALA A 227 -6.99 24.60 12.88
N GLU A 228 -6.15 24.85 13.90
CA GLU A 228 -5.75 26.21 14.30
C GLU A 228 -5.04 26.99 13.17
N GLN A 229 -4.10 26.32 12.47
CA GLN A 229 -3.38 26.97 11.39
C GLN A 229 -4.25 27.25 10.17
N ILE A 230 -5.18 26.37 9.82
CA ILE A 230 -6.15 26.63 8.75
C ILE A 230 -6.97 27.88 9.10
N GLU A 231 -7.43 28.03 10.33
CA GLU A 231 -8.16 29.24 10.77
C GLU A 231 -7.30 30.52 10.68
N VAL A 232 -6.01 30.43 11.05
CA VAL A 232 -5.08 31.54 10.93
C VAL A 232 -4.87 31.93 9.46
N PHE A 233 -4.64 30.95 8.59
CA PHE A 233 -4.39 31.18 7.17
C PHE A 233 -5.64 31.63 6.39
N LEU A 234 -6.86 31.35 6.88
CA LEU A 234 -8.11 31.87 6.30
C LEU A 234 -8.17 33.41 6.26
N LYS A 235 -7.37 34.11 7.07
CA LYS A 235 -7.22 35.58 7.00
C LYS A 235 -6.48 36.06 5.75
N SER A 236 -5.82 35.14 5.02
CA SER A 236 -5.19 35.41 3.75
C SER A 236 -6.15 35.15 2.60
N ASP A 237 -6.42 36.14 1.78
CA ASP A 237 -7.29 36.01 0.60
C ASP A 237 -6.85 34.93 -0.38
N ILE A 238 -5.53 34.68 -0.51
CA ILE A 238 -4.99 33.67 -1.39
C ILE A 238 -5.32 32.27 -0.83
N PHE A 239 -5.03 32.05 0.45
CA PHE A 239 -5.30 30.77 1.08
C PHE A 239 -6.80 30.45 1.11
N ALA A 240 -7.61 31.41 1.51
CA ALA A 240 -9.07 31.27 1.57
C ALA A 240 -9.65 30.95 0.18
N ARG A 241 -9.13 31.56 -0.88
CA ARG A 241 -9.53 31.29 -2.27
C ARG A 241 -9.12 29.89 -2.73
N ASN A 242 -7.91 29.44 -2.37
CA ASN A 242 -7.45 28.09 -2.69
C ASN A 242 -8.27 27.02 -1.94
N LEU A 243 -8.54 27.26 -0.66
CA LEU A 243 -9.38 26.37 0.14
C LEU A 243 -10.79 26.27 -0.45
N MET A 244 -11.39 27.39 -0.78
CA MET A 244 -12.70 27.43 -1.42
C MET A 244 -12.70 26.65 -2.74
N LYS A 245 -11.71 26.88 -3.61
CA LYS A 245 -11.59 26.13 -4.88
C LYS A 245 -11.44 24.63 -4.63
N TYR A 246 -10.66 24.23 -3.65
CA TYR A 246 -10.54 22.81 -3.29
C TYR A 246 -11.86 22.23 -2.81
N LEU A 247 -12.52 22.86 -1.85
CA LEU A 247 -13.74 22.33 -1.25
C LEU A 247 -14.91 22.27 -2.25
N LEU A 248 -15.02 23.25 -3.14
CA LEU A 248 -16.12 23.31 -4.11
C LEU A 248 -15.91 22.44 -5.34
N PHE A 249 -14.68 22.32 -5.82
CA PHE A 249 -14.42 21.81 -7.16
C PHE A 249 -13.46 20.61 -7.21
N ALA A 250 -12.76 20.30 -6.11
CA ALA A 250 -11.82 19.18 -6.04
C ALA A 250 -12.21 18.14 -4.99
N HIS A 251 -12.70 18.60 -3.82
CA HIS A 251 -13.07 17.70 -2.73
C HIS A 251 -14.31 16.89 -3.11
N GLY A 252 -14.22 15.56 -2.98
CA GLY A 252 -15.34 14.68 -3.29
C GLY A 252 -15.63 14.54 -4.80
N GLN A 253 -14.72 14.97 -5.69
CA GLN A 253 -14.73 14.48 -7.06
C GLN A 253 -14.57 12.96 -6.99
N LYS A 254 -15.71 12.28 -6.90
CA LYS A 254 -15.75 10.83 -6.99
C LYS A 254 -15.19 10.49 -8.36
N GLU A 255 -14.03 9.83 -8.40
CA GLU A 255 -13.61 9.13 -9.62
C GLU A 255 -14.67 8.09 -9.89
N ARG A 256 -15.64 8.48 -10.70
CA ARG A 256 -16.73 7.61 -11.14
C ARG A 256 -16.20 6.74 -12.29
N GLU A 257 -15.22 5.90 -11.99
CA GLU A 257 -14.78 4.83 -12.88
C GLU A 257 -15.82 3.69 -13.01
N LYS A 258 -17.08 3.93 -12.65
CA LYS A 258 -18.13 2.96 -12.98
C LYS A 258 -18.32 2.94 -14.50
N LYS A 259 -17.91 1.85 -15.11
CA LYS A 259 -18.29 1.54 -16.49
C LYS A 259 -19.75 1.16 -16.48
N PHE A 260 -20.57 1.96 -17.14
CA PHE A 260 -21.98 1.65 -17.38
C PHE A 260 -22.10 0.93 -18.72
N GLU A 261 -22.96 -0.08 -18.79
CA GLU A 261 -23.25 -0.80 -20.02
C GLU A 261 -24.34 -0.08 -20.84
N THR A 262 -25.23 0.64 -20.13
CA THR A 262 -26.35 1.36 -20.75
C THR A 262 -26.57 2.75 -20.15
N GLU A 263 -27.15 3.65 -20.94
CA GLU A 263 -27.55 5.00 -20.48
C GLU A 263 -28.62 4.93 -19.37
N GLU A 264 -29.50 3.92 -19.40
CA GLU A 264 -30.52 3.73 -18.36
C GLU A 264 -29.90 3.38 -17.01
N GLU A 265 -28.86 2.55 -16.99
CA GLU A 265 -28.09 2.23 -15.78
C GLU A 265 -27.40 3.49 -15.23
N TYR A 266 -26.78 4.29 -16.09
CA TYR A 266 -26.19 5.58 -15.71
C TYR A 266 -27.25 6.53 -15.12
N ARG A 267 -28.41 6.66 -15.75
CA ARG A 267 -29.50 7.51 -15.24
C ARG A 267 -30.03 7.04 -13.89
N LYS A 268 -30.21 5.73 -13.68
CA LYS A 268 -30.61 5.17 -12.37
C LYS A 268 -29.57 5.48 -11.30
N TYR A 269 -28.29 5.40 -11.64
CA TYR A 269 -27.20 5.73 -10.72
C TYR A 269 -27.23 7.21 -10.30
N ILE A 270 -27.34 8.14 -11.24
CA ILE A 270 -27.45 9.59 -10.95
C ILE A 270 -28.68 9.92 -10.09
N VAL A 271 -29.80 9.25 -10.28
CA VAL A 271 -31.01 9.44 -9.46
C VAL A 271 -30.79 8.92 -8.03
N SER A 272 -30.06 7.81 -7.86
CA SER A 272 -29.80 7.23 -6.53
C SER A 272 -28.76 8.02 -5.72
N ASP A 273 -27.81 8.68 -6.39
CA ASP A 273 -26.74 9.46 -5.76
C ASP A 273 -26.50 10.78 -6.55
N PRO A 274 -27.44 11.73 -6.49
CA PRO A 274 -27.35 12.97 -7.27
C PRO A 274 -26.25 13.89 -6.77
N TYR A 275 -25.72 14.71 -7.68
CA TYR A 275 -24.92 15.86 -7.28
C TYR A 275 -25.83 16.94 -6.70
N VAL A 276 -25.40 17.55 -5.61
CA VAL A 276 -26.20 18.59 -4.94
C VAL A 276 -25.40 19.89 -4.88
N THR A 277 -25.97 20.98 -5.41
CA THR A 277 -25.35 22.31 -5.39
C THR A 277 -25.36 22.93 -3.99
N LEU A 278 -24.62 24.04 -3.82
CA LEU A 278 -24.68 24.88 -2.61
C LEU A 278 -26.11 25.38 -2.29
N LYS A 279 -27.00 25.45 -3.31
CA LYS A 279 -28.41 25.84 -3.14
C LYS A 279 -29.34 24.66 -2.88
N GLY A 280 -28.82 23.42 -2.84
CA GLY A 280 -29.61 22.21 -2.65
C GLY A 280 -30.27 21.69 -3.94
N GLU A 281 -29.89 22.19 -5.11
CA GLU A 281 -30.42 21.73 -6.41
C GLU A 281 -29.74 20.42 -6.81
N LYS A 282 -30.49 19.48 -7.38
CA LYS A 282 -29.98 18.21 -7.90
C LYS A 282 -29.52 18.39 -9.34
N ILE A 283 -28.27 18.06 -9.60
CA ILE A 283 -27.57 18.25 -10.87
C ILE A 283 -27.16 16.90 -11.46
N LYS A 284 -27.05 16.80 -12.79
CA LYS A 284 -26.85 15.55 -13.52
C LYS A 284 -25.37 15.15 -13.69
N SER A 285 -24.45 16.12 -13.65
CA SER A 285 -23.02 15.84 -13.87
C SER A 285 -22.12 16.69 -12.97
N GLN A 286 -20.88 16.25 -12.76
CA GLN A 286 -19.87 17.00 -12.02
C GLN A 286 -19.58 18.36 -12.66
N GLY A 287 -19.43 18.41 -13.99
CA GLY A 287 -19.16 19.68 -14.67
C GLY A 287 -20.30 20.69 -14.54
N GLU A 288 -21.56 20.22 -14.58
CA GLU A 288 -22.71 21.09 -14.28
C GLU A 288 -22.71 21.55 -12.81
N LEU A 289 -22.35 20.68 -11.84
CA LEU A 289 -22.20 21.06 -10.44
C LEU A 289 -21.17 22.18 -10.28
N ASP A 290 -20.01 22.02 -10.92
CA ASP A 290 -18.93 23.00 -10.86
C ASP A 290 -19.36 24.35 -11.43
N ILE A 291 -20.08 24.35 -12.56
CA ILE A 291 -20.66 25.54 -13.17
C ILE A 291 -21.70 26.17 -12.25
N ALA A 292 -22.66 25.41 -11.71
CA ALA A 292 -23.71 25.90 -10.82
C ALA A 292 -23.14 26.57 -9.56
N ASN A 293 -22.17 25.91 -8.91
CA ASN A 293 -21.50 26.45 -7.75
C ASN A 293 -20.68 27.69 -8.09
N PHE A 294 -19.96 27.69 -9.23
CA PHE A 294 -19.22 28.87 -9.71
C PHE A 294 -20.15 30.08 -9.92
N LEU A 295 -21.27 29.89 -10.59
CA LEU A 295 -22.26 30.97 -10.81
C LEU A 295 -22.79 31.51 -9.48
N SER A 296 -23.12 30.59 -8.57
CA SER A 296 -23.67 30.92 -7.24
C SER A 296 -22.70 31.77 -6.40
N ILE A 297 -21.42 31.33 -6.30
CA ILE A 297 -20.42 32.03 -5.47
C ILE A 297 -20.00 33.38 -6.07
N ASN A 298 -20.18 33.57 -7.37
CA ASN A 298 -19.92 34.83 -8.05
C ASN A 298 -21.17 35.74 -8.15
N GLY A 299 -22.23 35.40 -7.45
CA GLY A 299 -23.45 36.21 -7.36
C GLY A 299 -24.20 36.31 -8.69
N ILE A 300 -24.04 35.33 -9.59
CA ILE A 300 -24.70 35.27 -10.89
C ILE A 300 -25.99 34.46 -10.73
N GLY A 301 -27.12 35.09 -11.01
CA GLY A 301 -28.43 34.45 -10.99
C GLY A 301 -28.59 33.50 -12.19
N TYR A 302 -28.98 32.26 -11.93
CA TYR A 302 -29.25 31.27 -12.97
C TYR A 302 -30.49 30.42 -12.66
N GLU A 303 -31.07 29.81 -13.69
CA GLU A 303 -32.05 28.74 -13.62
C GLU A 303 -31.49 27.50 -14.32
N TYR A 304 -31.55 26.34 -13.64
CA TYR A 304 -31.07 25.05 -14.13
C TYR A 304 -32.16 24.36 -14.92
N GLU A 305 -31.84 23.83 -16.14
CA GLU A 305 -32.74 23.12 -17.05
C GLU A 305 -34.06 23.85 -17.34
N ARG A 306 -34.02 25.18 -17.37
CA ARG A 306 -35.19 25.96 -17.79
C ARG A 306 -35.53 25.66 -19.23
N PRO A 307 -36.82 25.34 -19.58
CA PRO A 307 -37.23 25.20 -21.00
C PRO A 307 -36.84 26.42 -21.82
N TYR A 308 -36.27 26.17 -22.99
CA TYR A 308 -35.95 27.24 -23.95
C TYR A 308 -37.19 28.04 -24.28
N GLU A 309 -37.05 29.36 -24.48
CA GLU A 309 -38.18 30.31 -24.61
C GLU A 309 -39.08 30.08 -25.82
N LYS A 310 -38.60 29.31 -26.82
CA LYS A 310 -39.38 28.95 -28.02
C LYS A 310 -39.67 27.46 -28.02
N ASP A 311 -40.80 27.10 -28.61
CA ASP A 311 -41.17 25.72 -28.83
C ASP A 311 -40.17 25.08 -29.82
N THR A 312 -39.53 24.02 -29.40
CA THR A 312 -38.52 23.29 -30.15
C THR A 312 -38.98 21.86 -30.47
N VAL A 313 -40.23 21.51 -30.08
CA VAL A 313 -40.76 20.17 -30.31
C VAL A 313 -40.99 19.97 -31.81
N ASP A 314 -40.31 18.98 -32.37
CA ASP A 314 -40.53 18.55 -33.76
C ASP A 314 -40.59 17.01 -33.82
N GLY A 315 -40.59 16.44 -35.03
CA GLY A 315 -40.63 14.98 -35.23
C GLY A 315 -39.41 14.22 -34.69
N LYS A 316 -38.34 14.92 -34.28
CA LYS A 316 -37.09 14.34 -33.77
C LYS A 316 -36.67 14.84 -32.38
N HIS A 317 -37.07 16.05 -32.03
CA HIS A 317 -36.60 16.72 -30.82
C HIS A 317 -37.76 16.97 -29.87
N SER A 318 -37.52 16.72 -28.58
CA SER A 318 -38.35 17.20 -27.45
C SER A 318 -38.06 18.67 -27.17
N GLN A 319 -38.86 19.28 -26.26
CA GLN A 319 -38.58 20.64 -25.81
C GLN A 319 -37.17 20.73 -25.27
N TYR A 320 -36.39 21.64 -25.82
CA TYR A 320 -35.01 21.87 -25.43
C TYR A 320 -34.94 22.57 -24.06
N CYS A 321 -34.13 22.05 -23.19
CA CYS A 321 -33.79 22.63 -21.89
C CYS A 321 -32.27 22.77 -21.81
N PRO A 322 -31.73 23.98 -22.04
CA PRO A 322 -30.31 24.26 -21.80
C PRO A 322 -29.91 23.98 -20.36
N ASP A 323 -28.67 23.61 -20.12
CA ASP A 323 -28.21 23.31 -18.78
C ASP A 323 -28.39 24.49 -17.83
N PHE A 324 -28.03 25.71 -18.24
CA PHE A 324 -28.24 26.93 -17.45
C PHE A 324 -28.74 28.08 -18.28
N PHE A 325 -29.58 28.90 -17.65
CA PHE A 325 -30.01 30.22 -18.17
C PHE A 325 -29.67 31.31 -17.16
N LEU A 326 -28.85 32.29 -17.54
CA LEU A 326 -28.49 33.44 -16.72
C LEU A 326 -29.59 34.51 -16.75
N THR A 327 -30.35 34.62 -15.68
CA THR A 327 -31.59 35.41 -15.62
C THR A 327 -31.41 36.92 -15.84
N GLU A 328 -30.28 37.49 -15.40
CA GLU A 328 -30.00 38.92 -15.56
C GLU A 328 -29.38 39.29 -16.92
N HIS A 329 -28.85 38.31 -17.67
CA HIS A 329 -28.04 38.56 -18.86
C HIS A 329 -28.64 37.94 -20.12
N GLY A 330 -29.65 37.06 -20.02
CA GLY A 330 -30.22 36.37 -21.15
C GLY A 330 -29.25 35.43 -21.89
N ILE A 331 -28.26 34.90 -21.18
CA ILE A 331 -27.22 34.02 -21.69
C ILE A 331 -27.54 32.59 -21.30
N TYR A 332 -27.43 31.68 -22.24
CA TYR A 332 -27.53 30.25 -22.01
C TYR A 332 -26.13 29.64 -21.85
N ILE A 333 -25.98 28.59 -21.03
CA ILE A 333 -24.75 27.82 -20.90
C ILE A 333 -25.07 26.35 -21.15
N GLU A 334 -24.27 25.70 -21.96
CA GLU A 334 -24.30 24.27 -22.22
C GLU A 334 -22.96 23.63 -21.80
N HIS A 335 -23.03 22.53 -21.06
CA HIS A 335 -21.91 21.71 -20.72
C HIS A 335 -21.90 20.42 -21.55
N PHE A 336 -21.09 20.38 -22.59
CA PHE A 336 -21.03 19.26 -23.50
C PHE A 336 -20.16 18.12 -22.99
N GLY A 337 -20.75 16.91 -22.90
CA GLY A 337 -20.13 15.69 -22.36
C GLY A 337 -19.11 15.00 -23.30
N ILE A 338 -18.27 15.77 -24.01
CA ILE A 338 -17.29 15.23 -24.96
C ILE A 338 -15.86 15.28 -24.44
N ASP A 339 -15.03 14.32 -24.93
CA ASP A 339 -13.58 14.36 -24.77
C ASP A 339 -12.93 15.34 -25.79
N ARG A 340 -11.58 15.52 -25.72
CA ARG A 340 -10.85 16.39 -26.68
C ARG A 340 -10.92 15.93 -28.12
N ASN A 341 -11.25 14.68 -28.39
CA ASN A 341 -11.40 14.14 -29.73
C ASN A 341 -12.85 14.24 -30.25
N GLY A 342 -13.75 14.77 -29.40
CA GLY A 342 -15.19 14.90 -29.74
C GLY A 342 -15.98 13.59 -29.57
N ASN A 343 -15.48 12.65 -28.74
CA ASN A 343 -16.16 11.40 -28.44
C ASN A 343 -16.92 11.50 -27.11
N VAL A 344 -17.98 10.73 -27.03
CA VAL A 344 -18.76 10.47 -25.82
C VAL A 344 -18.55 9.02 -25.37
N PRO A 345 -18.87 8.66 -24.12
CA PRO A 345 -18.86 7.27 -23.67
C PRO A 345 -19.75 6.35 -24.51
N ASP A 346 -19.32 5.09 -24.72
CA ASP A 346 -19.99 4.11 -25.57
C ASP A 346 -21.43 3.76 -25.11
N TYR A 347 -21.75 3.98 -23.85
CA TYR A 347 -23.08 3.74 -23.29
C TYR A 347 -24.11 4.84 -23.59
N PHE A 348 -23.73 5.93 -24.25
CA PHE A 348 -24.69 6.96 -24.69
C PHE A 348 -25.56 6.42 -25.81
N SER A 349 -26.82 6.88 -25.85
CA SER A 349 -27.76 6.49 -26.89
C SER A 349 -27.31 6.94 -28.30
N SER A 350 -27.61 6.13 -29.28
CA SER A 350 -27.32 6.43 -30.69
C SER A 350 -28.55 6.30 -31.55
N GLU A 351 -28.65 7.12 -32.62
CA GLU A 351 -29.65 6.95 -33.70
C GLU A 351 -29.26 5.78 -34.60
N ASP A 352 -30.26 5.18 -35.29
CA ASP A 352 -30.04 4.09 -36.22
C ASP A 352 -29.00 4.46 -37.29
N GLY A 353 -27.94 3.66 -37.36
CA GLY A 353 -26.86 3.81 -38.33
C GLY A 353 -25.76 4.82 -37.96
N LYS A 354 -25.79 5.40 -36.77
CA LYS A 354 -24.74 6.30 -36.24
C LYS A 354 -24.12 5.77 -34.97
N THR A 355 -22.90 6.21 -34.71
CA THR A 355 -22.26 5.99 -33.40
C THR A 355 -22.81 6.97 -32.37
N PRO A 356 -22.69 6.68 -31.06
CA PRO A 356 -23.05 7.62 -29.99
C PRO A 356 -22.38 9.00 -30.16
N SER A 357 -21.12 9.03 -30.53
CA SER A 357 -20.36 10.27 -30.77
C SER A 357 -20.86 11.07 -31.97
N GLU A 358 -21.32 10.43 -33.02
CA GLU A 358 -21.92 11.10 -34.19
C GLU A 358 -23.29 11.70 -33.83
N THR A 359 -24.13 10.92 -33.15
CA THR A 359 -25.45 11.38 -32.68
C THR A 359 -25.33 12.58 -31.75
N TYR A 360 -24.36 12.53 -30.83
CA TYR A 360 -24.13 13.62 -29.88
C TYR A 360 -23.62 14.90 -30.59
N ARG A 361 -22.72 14.78 -31.56
CA ARG A 361 -22.23 15.91 -32.35
C ARG A 361 -23.35 16.55 -33.18
N ASP A 362 -24.23 15.76 -33.75
CA ASP A 362 -25.40 16.29 -34.49
C ASP A 362 -26.32 17.09 -33.56
N SER A 363 -26.50 16.62 -32.32
CA SER A 363 -27.26 17.34 -31.28
C SER A 363 -26.58 18.67 -30.92
N MET A 364 -25.23 18.68 -30.74
CA MET A 364 -24.49 19.92 -30.50
C MET A 364 -24.65 20.93 -31.66
N GLU A 365 -24.54 20.47 -32.91
CA GLU A 365 -24.71 21.34 -34.08
C GLU A 365 -26.14 21.88 -34.19
N TRP A 366 -27.14 21.06 -33.83
CA TRP A 366 -28.52 21.48 -33.77
C TRP A 366 -28.73 22.58 -32.74
N LYS A 367 -28.20 22.43 -31.50
CA LYS A 367 -28.25 23.45 -30.42
C LYS A 367 -27.60 24.76 -30.89
N ARG A 368 -26.41 24.71 -31.48
CA ARG A 368 -25.69 25.87 -32.04
C ARG A 368 -26.50 26.60 -33.10
N ARG A 369 -27.12 25.86 -34.00
CA ARG A 369 -27.97 26.41 -35.04
C ARG A 369 -29.22 27.07 -34.48
N LEU A 370 -29.88 26.42 -33.53
CA LEU A 370 -31.06 26.94 -32.84
C LEU A 370 -30.78 28.31 -32.21
N HIS A 371 -29.70 28.43 -31.43
CA HIS A 371 -29.31 29.68 -30.81
C HIS A 371 -28.96 30.77 -31.85
N LYS A 372 -28.24 30.40 -32.90
CA LYS A 372 -27.87 31.30 -33.97
C LYS A 372 -29.11 31.83 -34.75
N GLU A 373 -30.05 30.97 -35.08
CA GLU A 373 -31.29 31.33 -35.81
C GLU A 373 -32.20 32.22 -34.97
N ASN A 374 -32.20 32.00 -33.65
CA ASN A 374 -33.03 32.78 -32.74
C ASN A 374 -32.34 34.03 -32.20
N GLY A 375 -31.06 34.25 -32.52
CA GLY A 375 -30.28 35.39 -32.03
C GLY A 375 -30.01 35.36 -30.52
N THR A 376 -30.08 34.17 -29.87
CA THR A 376 -29.79 34.00 -28.45
C THR A 376 -28.33 33.62 -28.27
N MET A 377 -27.75 34.06 -27.16
CA MET A 377 -26.34 33.81 -26.82
C MET A 377 -26.21 32.52 -26.04
N MET A 378 -25.29 31.64 -26.48
CA MET A 378 -24.94 30.41 -25.76
C MET A 378 -23.43 30.34 -25.51
N ILE A 379 -23.03 30.08 -24.25
CA ILE A 379 -21.67 29.79 -23.84
C ILE A 379 -21.53 28.25 -23.76
N GLU A 380 -20.50 27.73 -24.40
CA GLU A 380 -20.19 26.30 -24.41
C GLU A 380 -19.09 25.99 -23.41
N CYS A 381 -19.29 24.97 -22.58
CA CYS A 381 -18.31 24.35 -21.70
C CYS A 381 -18.17 22.87 -22.07
N TYR A 382 -17.06 22.24 -21.73
CA TYR A 382 -16.77 20.89 -22.18
C TYR A 382 -16.30 19.99 -21.05
N ALA A 383 -16.70 18.73 -21.05
CA ALA A 383 -16.38 17.77 -19.99
C ALA A 383 -14.87 17.55 -19.80
N TYR A 384 -14.07 17.61 -20.88
CA TYR A 384 -12.61 17.48 -20.78
C TYR A 384 -11.94 18.65 -20.04
N GLU A 385 -12.58 19.83 -19.96
CA GLU A 385 -12.02 21.00 -19.28
C GLU A 385 -11.97 20.79 -17.75
N GLY A 386 -12.84 19.95 -17.17
CA GLY A 386 -12.87 19.64 -15.74
C GLY A 386 -11.59 18.94 -15.27
N PRO A 387 -11.26 17.74 -15.77
CA PRO A 387 -10.01 17.04 -15.42
C PRO A 387 -8.73 17.83 -15.74
N GLU A 388 -8.77 18.70 -16.74
CA GLU A 388 -7.65 19.58 -17.07
C GLU A 388 -7.53 20.78 -16.14
N GLY A 389 -8.57 21.05 -15.33
CA GLY A 389 -8.62 22.18 -14.40
C GLY A 389 -8.79 23.53 -15.09
N THR A 390 -9.32 23.55 -16.32
CA THR A 390 -9.49 24.76 -17.13
C THR A 390 -10.95 25.23 -17.25
N LEU A 391 -11.91 24.42 -16.80
CA LEU A 391 -13.35 24.69 -16.96
C LEU A 391 -13.77 26.05 -16.41
N LEU A 392 -13.40 26.33 -15.16
CA LEU A 392 -13.84 27.54 -14.47
C LEU A 392 -13.13 28.79 -14.97
N ASP A 393 -11.83 28.71 -15.28
CA ASP A 393 -11.08 29.82 -15.85
C ASP A 393 -11.59 30.16 -17.25
N ASN A 394 -11.94 29.16 -18.05
CA ASN A 394 -12.56 29.35 -19.38
C ASN A 394 -13.97 29.94 -19.27
N LEU A 395 -14.77 29.47 -18.30
CA LEU A 395 -16.11 30.00 -18.05
C LEU A 395 -16.04 31.47 -17.60
N GLU A 396 -15.15 31.80 -16.64
CA GLU A 396 -14.91 33.16 -16.16
C GLU A 396 -14.55 34.11 -17.28
N ARG A 397 -13.60 33.71 -18.14
CA ARG A 397 -13.20 34.49 -19.30
C ARG A 397 -14.37 34.73 -20.27
N LYS A 398 -15.12 33.67 -20.63
CA LYS A 398 -16.27 33.77 -21.55
C LYS A 398 -17.38 34.66 -20.98
N LEU A 399 -17.70 34.51 -19.70
CA LEU A 399 -18.69 35.37 -19.03
C LEU A 399 -18.25 36.84 -19.03
N THR A 400 -16.98 37.12 -18.74
CA THR A 400 -16.42 38.47 -18.74
C THR A 400 -16.43 39.09 -20.15
N GLU A 401 -16.08 38.32 -21.19
CA GLU A 401 -16.14 38.73 -22.60
C GLU A 401 -17.59 39.15 -23.02
N HIS A 402 -18.59 38.54 -22.40
CA HIS A 402 -20.00 38.85 -22.63
C HIS A 402 -20.59 39.88 -21.63
N GLY A 403 -19.74 40.55 -20.84
CA GLY A 403 -20.15 41.66 -20.00
C GLY A 403 -20.82 41.24 -18.69
N VAL A 404 -20.73 39.98 -18.30
CA VAL A 404 -21.25 39.52 -17.01
C VAL A 404 -20.37 40.04 -15.87
N ILE A 405 -20.96 40.77 -14.95
CA ILE A 405 -20.26 41.33 -13.80
C ILE A 405 -20.34 40.34 -12.62
N MET A 406 -19.19 39.84 -12.19
CA MET A 406 -19.10 38.97 -11.06
C MET A 406 -19.12 39.76 -9.75
N ARG A 407 -19.88 39.27 -8.79
CA ARG A 407 -19.95 39.79 -7.43
C ARG A 407 -19.61 38.66 -6.47
N PRO A 408 -18.30 38.31 -6.34
CA PRO A 408 -17.92 37.14 -5.58
C PRO A 408 -18.29 37.28 -4.10
N MET A 409 -18.88 36.22 -3.56
CA MET A 409 -19.04 36.07 -2.13
C MET A 409 -17.66 36.07 -1.43
N SER A 410 -17.59 36.62 -0.22
CA SER A 410 -16.34 36.48 0.54
C SER A 410 -16.06 35.00 0.85
N PRO A 411 -14.79 34.60 0.94
CA PRO A 411 -14.44 33.21 1.30
C PRO A 411 -15.10 32.73 2.59
N GLN A 412 -15.25 33.64 3.58
CA GLN A 412 -15.94 33.32 4.84
C GLN A 412 -17.42 33.01 4.63
N GLN A 413 -18.11 33.80 3.81
CA GLN A 413 -19.55 33.55 3.51
C GLN A 413 -19.74 32.20 2.81
N ILE A 414 -18.82 31.81 1.93
CA ILE A 414 -18.88 30.51 1.26
C ILE A 414 -18.62 29.40 2.26
N LEU A 415 -17.57 29.50 3.06
CA LEU A 415 -17.27 28.52 4.11
C LEU A 415 -18.42 28.39 5.11
N ASP A 416 -19.09 29.46 5.48
CA ASP A 416 -20.24 29.45 6.39
C ASP A 416 -21.48 28.75 5.78
N SER A 417 -21.56 28.74 4.44
CA SER A 417 -22.66 28.05 3.72
C SER A 417 -22.41 26.55 3.51
N MET A 418 -21.18 26.06 3.75
CA MET A 418 -20.83 24.66 3.57
C MET A 418 -21.19 23.80 4.78
N ASP A 419 -21.44 22.49 4.53
CA ASP A 419 -21.73 21.52 5.56
C ASP A 419 -20.56 21.37 6.55
N GLY A 420 -20.89 21.17 7.84
CA GLY A 420 -19.91 20.99 8.91
C GLY A 420 -19.04 19.74 8.75
N GLU A 421 -19.54 18.66 8.13
CA GLU A 421 -18.76 17.44 7.86
C GLU A 421 -17.61 17.70 6.88
N ILE A 422 -17.84 18.51 5.85
CA ILE A 422 -16.82 18.87 4.86
C ILE A 422 -15.68 19.68 5.52
N LYS A 423 -16.04 20.58 6.44
CA LYS A 423 -15.06 21.40 7.18
C LYS A 423 -14.28 20.57 8.19
N GLY A 424 -14.94 19.61 8.87
CA GLY A 424 -14.36 18.82 9.96
C GLY A 424 -13.30 17.84 9.49
N GLY A 425 -13.43 17.29 8.29
CA GLY A 425 -12.46 16.30 7.75
C GLY A 425 -11.15 16.88 7.21
N LEU A 426 -11.09 18.19 6.92
CA LEU A 426 -9.91 18.82 6.31
C LEU A 426 -8.69 18.89 7.24
N PRO A 427 -8.79 19.22 8.54
CA PRO A 427 -7.67 19.17 9.46
C PRO A 427 -7.07 17.76 9.56
N GLU A 428 -7.91 16.73 9.69
CA GLU A 428 -7.48 15.34 9.77
C GLU A 428 -6.80 14.89 8.47
N LEU A 429 -7.36 15.26 7.32
CA LEU A 429 -6.74 14.99 6.01
C LEU A 429 -5.39 15.69 5.88
N THR A 430 -5.29 16.96 6.29
CA THR A 430 -4.05 17.74 6.29
C THR A 430 -3.00 17.08 7.18
N ALA A 431 -3.35 16.70 8.40
CA ALA A 431 -2.48 16.01 9.35
C ALA A 431 -2.03 14.63 8.81
N LYS A 432 -2.94 13.88 8.20
CA LYS A 432 -2.62 12.59 7.54
C LYS A 432 -1.59 12.79 6.43
N ILE A 433 -1.76 13.78 5.55
CA ILE A 433 -0.83 14.05 4.46
C ILE A 433 0.53 14.48 4.99
N ILE A 434 0.59 15.37 5.99
CA ILE A 434 1.83 15.79 6.63
C ILE A 434 2.58 14.58 7.22
N THR A 435 1.87 13.72 7.95
CA THR A 435 2.43 12.50 8.52
C THR A 435 3.03 11.60 7.43
N LEU A 436 2.30 11.38 6.33
CA LEU A 436 2.76 10.55 5.21
C LEU A 436 3.99 11.15 4.51
N ILE A 437 4.03 12.48 4.31
CA ILE A 437 5.20 13.18 3.76
C ILE A 437 6.42 12.93 4.66
N LYS A 438 6.26 13.06 5.98
CA LYS A 438 7.35 12.82 6.95
C LYS A 438 7.79 11.35 6.98
N CYS A 439 6.87 10.40 6.82
CA CYS A 439 7.20 8.97 6.66
C CYS A 439 8.01 8.66 5.39
N ARG A 440 7.96 9.54 4.38
CA ARG A 440 8.70 9.40 3.10
C ARG A 440 9.97 10.22 3.00
N GLY A 441 10.49 10.72 4.10
CA GLY A 441 11.77 11.43 4.15
C GLY A 441 11.66 12.93 4.46
N GLY A 442 10.45 13.43 4.76
CA GLY A 442 10.24 14.76 5.36
C GLY A 442 10.16 15.93 4.40
N THR A 443 10.19 15.75 3.07
CA THR A 443 9.99 16.83 2.11
C THR A 443 8.84 16.51 1.15
N VAL A 444 8.05 17.53 0.78
CA VAL A 444 6.92 17.38 -0.16
C VAL A 444 7.41 16.90 -1.52
N GLU A 445 8.48 17.49 -2.02
CA GLU A 445 9.06 17.19 -3.32
C GLU A 445 9.63 15.77 -3.38
N GLY A 446 10.31 15.34 -2.32
CA GLY A 446 10.86 13.97 -2.20
C GLY A 446 9.76 12.92 -2.08
N ALA A 447 8.76 13.19 -1.23
CA ALA A 447 7.66 12.27 -0.95
C ALA A 447 6.76 12.03 -2.19
N LEU A 448 6.61 13.03 -3.05
CA LEU A 448 5.77 13.00 -4.25
C LEU A 448 6.59 12.84 -5.54
N SER A 449 7.87 12.50 -5.44
CA SER A 449 8.72 12.29 -6.61
C SER A 449 8.15 11.19 -7.51
N GLY A 450 7.90 11.53 -8.79
CA GLY A 450 7.32 10.63 -9.77
C GLY A 450 5.79 10.47 -9.72
N ALA A 451 5.09 11.09 -8.76
CA ALA A 451 3.65 11.08 -8.70
C ALA A 451 3.02 11.95 -9.80
N LYS A 452 1.96 11.42 -10.43
CA LYS A 452 1.14 12.19 -11.39
C LYS A 452 0.03 12.91 -10.61
N LEU A 453 0.28 14.16 -10.25
CA LEU A 453 -0.67 14.95 -9.49
C LEU A 453 -1.78 15.52 -10.39
N THR A 454 -3.02 15.29 -9.99
CA THR A 454 -4.19 15.90 -10.60
C THR A 454 -4.27 17.40 -10.26
N TRP A 455 -5.22 18.11 -10.85
CA TRP A 455 -5.50 19.50 -10.47
C TRP A 455 -5.97 19.57 -8.99
N GLY A 456 -6.84 18.65 -8.55
CA GLY A 456 -7.31 18.54 -7.17
C GLY A 456 -6.17 18.32 -6.18
N ASP A 457 -5.23 17.42 -6.50
CA ASP A 457 -4.05 17.18 -5.67
C ASP A 457 -3.20 18.46 -5.49
N ARG A 458 -3.02 19.23 -6.58
CA ARG A 458 -2.29 20.50 -6.52
C ARG A 458 -3.00 21.56 -5.67
N MET A 459 -4.35 21.59 -5.74
CA MET A 459 -5.15 22.48 -4.90
C MET A 459 -5.03 22.09 -3.42
N LEU A 460 -5.16 20.80 -3.10
CA LEU A 460 -4.98 20.29 -1.74
C LEU A 460 -3.58 20.60 -1.20
N LEU A 461 -2.54 20.42 -2.01
CA LEU A 461 -1.17 20.76 -1.63
C LEU A 461 -0.98 22.26 -1.37
N SER A 462 -1.71 23.13 -2.06
CA SER A 462 -1.66 24.58 -1.79
C SER A 462 -2.20 24.96 -0.40
N ILE A 463 -3.00 24.06 0.20
CA ILE A 463 -3.51 24.18 1.57
C ILE A 463 -2.56 23.50 2.56
N VAL A 464 -2.11 22.27 2.24
CA VAL A 464 -1.26 21.47 3.12
C VAL A 464 0.13 22.08 3.32
N LYS A 465 0.76 22.60 2.25
CA LYS A 465 2.13 23.14 2.31
C LYS A 465 2.32 24.27 3.35
N PRO A 466 1.48 25.31 3.40
CA PRO A 466 1.60 26.35 4.42
C PRO A 466 1.46 25.79 5.85
N VAL A 467 0.52 24.85 6.07
CA VAL A 467 0.32 24.22 7.38
C VAL A 467 1.53 23.37 7.76
N PHE A 468 2.08 22.60 6.82
CA PHE A 468 3.30 21.81 7.01
C PHE A 468 4.50 22.70 7.38
N GLN A 469 4.69 23.81 6.67
CA GLN A 469 5.76 24.77 6.96
C GLN A 469 5.60 25.41 8.35
N ALA A 470 4.38 25.78 8.73
CA ALA A 470 4.09 26.30 10.07
C ALA A 470 4.37 25.25 11.16
N TYR A 471 4.06 23.98 10.90
CA TYR A 471 4.35 22.88 11.82
C TYR A 471 5.87 22.68 12.00
N GLU A 472 6.62 22.61 10.93
CA GLU A 472 8.10 22.51 10.98
C GLU A 472 8.71 23.71 11.71
N GLN A 473 8.20 24.91 11.47
CA GLN A 473 8.66 26.11 12.17
C GLN A 473 8.34 26.03 13.68
N ALA A 474 7.14 25.60 14.05
CA ALA A 474 6.75 25.46 15.46
C ALA A 474 7.63 24.43 16.20
N LEU A 475 7.97 23.32 15.55
CA LEU A 475 8.91 22.33 16.08
C LEU A 475 10.31 22.93 16.26
N ALA A 476 10.80 23.67 15.26
CA ALA A 476 12.12 24.29 15.32
C ALA A 476 12.23 25.37 16.42
N GLU A 477 11.20 26.21 16.58
CA GLU A 477 11.14 27.24 17.63
C GLU A 477 11.14 26.65 19.04
N ARG A 478 10.52 25.48 19.23
CA ARG A 478 10.51 24.76 20.50
C ARG A 478 11.76 23.90 20.72
N GLY A 479 12.59 23.72 19.68
CA GLY A 479 13.70 22.77 19.71
C GLY A 479 13.25 21.32 19.87
N GLU A 480 12.06 21.00 19.39
CA GLU A 480 11.42 19.69 19.46
C GLU A 480 11.41 18.99 18.11
N ILE A 481 11.21 17.68 18.15
CA ILE A 481 11.00 16.85 16.96
C ILE A 481 9.79 15.93 17.16
N ASP A 482 9.13 15.52 16.10
CA ASP A 482 8.12 14.46 16.16
C ASP A 482 8.73 13.07 15.97
N PHE A 483 7.88 12.04 16.01
CA PHE A 483 8.32 10.65 15.86
C PHE A 483 8.90 10.33 14.48
N ASN A 484 8.41 10.95 13.41
CA ASN A 484 8.94 10.73 12.06
C ASN A 484 10.27 11.44 11.87
N ASP A 485 10.41 12.67 12.40
CA ASP A 485 11.67 13.39 12.41
C ASP A 485 12.76 12.63 13.14
N MET A 486 12.40 11.96 14.24
CA MET A 486 13.34 11.17 15.01
C MET A 486 14.04 10.11 14.15
N ILE A 487 13.30 9.43 13.25
CA ILE A 487 13.87 8.42 12.37
C ILE A 487 14.67 9.09 11.23
N ASN A 488 14.11 10.14 10.61
CA ASN A 488 14.76 10.84 9.51
C ASN A 488 16.07 11.52 9.95
N LYS A 489 16.06 12.16 11.12
CA LYS A 489 17.24 12.81 11.70
C LYS A 489 18.29 11.77 12.10
N ALA A 490 17.90 10.68 12.71
CA ALA A 490 18.83 9.59 13.03
C ALA A 490 19.54 9.04 11.79
N ALA A 491 18.81 8.83 10.70
CA ALA A 491 19.41 8.42 9.43
C ALA A 491 20.41 9.45 8.88
N LEU A 492 20.13 10.73 9.09
CA LEU A 492 21.03 11.82 8.70
C LEU A 492 22.28 11.86 9.58
N GLU A 493 22.14 11.65 10.91
CA GLU A 493 23.28 11.62 11.83
C GLU A 493 24.26 10.49 11.49
N VAL A 494 23.74 9.30 11.16
CA VAL A 494 24.54 8.17 10.68
C VAL A 494 25.29 8.53 9.39
N ARG A 495 24.59 9.05 8.40
CA ARG A 495 25.20 9.46 7.09
C ARG A 495 26.26 10.55 7.24
N ASN A 496 26.11 11.42 8.21
CA ASN A 496 27.08 12.47 8.53
C ASN A 496 28.29 11.96 9.35
N GLY A 497 28.36 10.65 9.65
CA GLY A 497 29.44 10.07 10.44
C GLY A 497 29.47 10.49 11.90
N ARG A 498 28.32 10.97 12.44
CA ARG A 498 28.21 11.36 13.86
C ARG A 498 27.74 10.24 14.78
N TYR A 499 27.43 9.10 14.20
CA TYR A 499 27.13 7.86 14.89
C TYR A 499 27.78 6.70 14.14
N ALA A 500 28.49 5.83 14.85
CA ALA A 500 29.09 4.62 14.31
C ALA A 500 28.22 3.40 14.61
N ASN A 501 27.85 2.63 13.60
CA ASN A 501 27.04 1.43 13.76
C ASN A 501 27.83 0.30 14.47
N PRO A 502 27.46 -0.14 15.69
CA PRO A 502 28.18 -1.22 16.37
C PRO A 502 27.75 -2.62 15.91
N TYR A 503 26.59 -2.75 15.27
CA TYR A 503 25.94 -4.05 15.04
C TYR A 503 26.56 -4.82 13.86
N ARG A 504 26.64 -6.14 14.03
CA ARG A 504 27.01 -7.12 13.01
C ARG A 504 25.78 -7.87 12.45
N TYR A 505 24.73 -7.92 13.25
CA TYR A 505 23.46 -8.55 12.90
C TYR A 505 22.31 -7.60 13.22
N VAL A 506 21.46 -7.32 12.22
CA VAL A 506 20.23 -6.56 12.40
C VAL A 506 19.06 -7.46 12.04
N ILE A 507 18.18 -7.67 13.00
CA ILE A 507 16.98 -8.50 12.87
C ILE A 507 15.77 -7.58 12.91
N VAL A 508 14.88 -7.69 11.93
CA VAL A 508 13.66 -6.87 11.82
C VAL A 508 12.45 -7.78 11.84
N ASP A 509 11.63 -7.66 12.86
CA ASP A 509 10.34 -8.35 12.96
C ASP A 509 9.23 -7.52 12.27
N GLU A 510 8.19 -8.18 11.78
CA GLU A 510 7.06 -7.57 11.06
C GLU A 510 7.50 -6.67 9.88
N TYR A 511 8.52 -7.10 9.11
CA TYR A 511 9.14 -6.28 8.06
C TYR A 511 8.16 -5.73 7.02
N GLN A 512 7.01 -6.38 6.79
CA GLN A 512 5.97 -5.91 5.87
C GLN A 512 5.35 -4.56 6.24
N ASP A 513 5.58 -4.08 7.46
CA ASP A 513 5.06 -2.78 7.93
C ASP A 513 6.12 -1.66 7.89
N ILE A 514 7.24 -1.88 7.17
CA ILE A 514 8.31 -0.89 7.07
C ILE A 514 7.89 0.34 6.25
N SER A 515 8.31 1.53 6.69
CA SER A 515 8.15 2.79 5.93
C SER A 515 9.46 3.20 5.25
N THR A 516 9.39 4.13 4.32
CA THR A 516 10.58 4.68 3.64
C THR A 516 11.59 5.26 4.63
N SER A 517 11.14 5.99 5.65
CA SER A 517 12.04 6.55 6.68
C SER A 517 12.79 5.47 7.47
N ARG A 518 12.10 4.39 7.87
CA ARG A 518 12.69 3.25 8.57
C ARG A 518 13.68 2.49 7.68
N PHE A 519 13.31 2.26 6.41
CA PHE A 519 14.21 1.69 5.41
C PHE A 519 15.48 2.54 5.26
N ASN A 520 15.34 3.87 5.14
CA ASN A 520 16.46 4.78 5.00
C ASN A 520 17.40 4.74 6.23
N LEU A 521 16.85 4.59 7.44
CA LEU A 521 17.66 4.42 8.65
C LEU A 521 18.46 3.12 8.60
N LEU A 522 17.82 1.99 8.28
CA LEU A 522 18.53 0.71 8.14
C LEU A 522 19.62 0.78 7.07
N ARG A 523 19.30 1.40 5.93
CA ARG A 523 20.28 1.57 4.84
C ARG A 523 21.46 2.43 5.26
N SER A 524 21.22 3.54 5.97
CA SER A 524 22.30 4.39 6.49
C SER A 524 23.20 3.65 7.46
N LEU A 525 22.62 2.84 8.34
CA LEU A 525 23.42 1.99 9.27
C LEU A 525 24.27 0.97 8.51
N ARG A 526 23.78 0.42 7.39
CA ARG A 526 24.55 -0.53 6.57
C ARG A 526 25.67 0.17 5.78
N GLU A 527 25.43 1.36 5.30
CA GLU A 527 26.43 2.17 4.60
C GLU A 527 27.58 2.60 5.52
N ASP A 528 27.31 2.81 6.82
CA ASP A 528 28.34 3.09 7.82
C ASP A 528 29.16 1.85 8.18
N ARG A 529 28.48 0.75 8.50
CA ARG A 529 29.09 -0.56 8.75
C ARG A 529 28.21 -1.67 8.20
N ASP A 530 28.77 -2.47 7.32
CA ASP A 530 28.10 -3.62 6.78
C ASP A 530 27.70 -4.63 7.88
N TYR A 531 26.46 -5.13 7.80
CA TYR A 531 25.88 -6.08 8.75
C TYR A 531 25.04 -7.13 8.02
N ARG A 532 24.83 -8.27 8.64
CA ARG A 532 23.89 -9.28 8.15
C ARG A 532 22.47 -8.88 8.54
N LEU A 533 21.56 -8.88 7.53
CA LEU A 533 20.17 -8.51 7.68
C LEU A 533 19.27 -9.75 7.70
N PHE A 534 18.51 -9.91 8.78
CA PHE A 534 17.51 -10.96 8.93
C PHE A 534 16.13 -10.33 9.13
N CYS A 535 15.28 -10.41 8.11
CA CYS A 535 13.93 -9.86 8.15
C CYS A 535 12.90 -10.97 8.24
N VAL A 536 11.91 -10.81 9.11
CA VAL A 536 10.78 -11.72 9.23
C VAL A 536 9.50 -10.93 8.97
N GLY A 537 8.63 -11.44 8.11
CA GLY A 537 7.40 -10.72 7.77
C GLY A 537 6.31 -11.62 7.17
N ASP A 538 5.12 -11.04 7.08
CA ASP A 538 3.95 -11.64 6.47
C ASP A 538 3.26 -10.59 5.58
N ASP A 539 3.53 -10.62 4.28
CA ASP A 539 2.94 -9.68 3.33
C ASP A 539 1.40 -9.76 3.30
N TRP A 540 0.81 -10.92 3.64
CA TRP A 540 -0.63 -11.08 3.78
C TRP A 540 -1.22 -10.31 4.97
N GLN A 541 -0.38 -9.83 5.90
CA GLN A 541 -0.75 -9.03 7.06
C GLN A 541 -0.25 -7.58 7.01
N SER A 542 0.16 -7.09 5.83
CA SER A 542 0.52 -5.68 5.63
C SER A 542 -0.74 -4.83 5.52
N ILE A 543 -1.10 -4.14 6.61
CA ILE A 543 -2.36 -3.40 6.77
C ILE A 543 -2.17 -2.00 7.34
N TYR A 544 -0.96 -1.45 7.32
CA TYR A 544 -0.64 -0.13 7.87
C TYR A 544 -0.19 0.88 6.81
N GLY A 545 -0.64 0.72 5.56
CA GLY A 545 -0.39 1.67 4.48
C GLY A 545 -0.81 3.09 4.85
N PHE A 546 -1.95 3.24 5.54
CA PHE A 546 -2.44 4.52 6.04
C PHE A 546 -1.49 5.22 7.05
N ASN A 547 -0.57 4.49 7.67
CA ASN A 547 0.50 4.99 8.56
C ASN A 547 1.85 5.11 7.86
N GLY A 548 1.90 5.06 6.52
CA GLY A 548 3.10 5.21 5.71
C GLY A 548 3.93 3.95 5.53
N SER A 549 3.43 2.77 5.88
CA SER A 549 4.07 1.50 5.50
C SER A 549 3.99 1.32 3.99
N ASP A 550 5.06 0.77 3.40
CA ASP A 550 5.15 0.49 1.97
C ASP A 550 5.51 -0.98 1.74
N ILE A 551 4.50 -1.76 1.33
CA ILE A 551 4.66 -3.20 1.07
C ILE A 551 5.65 -3.49 -0.09
N GLY A 552 5.92 -2.50 -0.94
CA GLY A 552 6.91 -2.59 -2.01
C GLY A 552 8.30 -2.97 -1.52
N PHE A 553 8.69 -2.57 -0.31
CA PHE A 553 9.95 -3.01 0.31
C PHE A 553 10.00 -4.51 0.58
N THR A 554 8.87 -5.15 0.76
CA THR A 554 8.77 -6.61 0.94
C THR A 554 8.71 -7.32 -0.41
N PHE A 555 7.87 -6.87 -1.33
CA PHE A 555 7.74 -7.48 -2.65
C PHE A 555 9.02 -7.38 -3.47
N ASP A 556 9.66 -6.23 -3.44
CA ASP A 556 10.89 -5.93 -4.18
C ASP A 556 12.14 -6.01 -3.28
N PHE A 557 12.14 -6.85 -2.25
CA PHE A 557 13.21 -6.92 -1.24
C PHE A 557 14.60 -7.01 -1.86
N MET A 558 14.78 -7.88 -2.87
CA MET A 558 16.06 -8.06 -3.57
C MET A 558 16.50 -6.81 -4.33
N LYS A 559 15.59 -5.97 -4.80
CA LYS A 559 15.89 -4.70 -5.46
C LYS A 559 16.52 -3.69 -4.50
N TYR A 560 16.09 -3.71 -3.25
CA TYR A 560 16.54 -2.78 -2.22
C TYR A 560 17.78 -3.24 -1.47
N TRP A 561 17.87 -4.55 -1.18
CA TRP A 561 18.94 -5.13 -0.36
C TRP A 561 19.95 -5.98 -1.15
N GLY A 562 19.69 -6.22 -2.43
CA GLY A 562 20.50 -7.10 -3.27
C GLY A 562 20.14 -8.57 -3.14
N PRO A 563 21.01 -9.48 -3.62
CA PRO A 563 20.78 -10.91 -3.57
C PRO A 563 20.41 -11.38 -2.16
N THR A 564 19.40 -12.23 -2.04
CA THR A 564 18.75 -12.55 -0.76
C THR A 564 18.37 -14.02 -0.70
N ASP A 565 18.62 -14.68 0.43
CA ASP A 565 18.02 -15.97 0.75
C ASP A 565 16.60 -15.79 1.22
N ILE A 566 15.64 -16.40 0.54
CA ILE A 566 14.20 -16.31 0.89
C ILE A 566 13.77 -17.67 1.48
N CYS A 567 13.53 -17.67 2.78
CA CYS A 567 12.99 -18.82 3.50
C CYS A 567 11.47 -18.68 3.68
N ARG A 568 10.75 -19.80 3.80
CA ARG A 568 9.30 -19.82 4.07
C ARG A 568 9.00 -20.59 5.34
N ILE A 569 7.99 -20.11 6.08
CA ILE A 569 7.42 -20.82 7.21
C ILE A 569 5.91 -20.88 6.98
N GLU A 570 5.42 -22.07 6.65
CA GLU A 570 4.09 -22.29 6.10
C GLU A 570 3.19 -23.11 7.06
N ARG A 571 3.74 -23.75 8.10
CA ARG A 571 2.95 -24.48 9.09
C ARG A 571 2.41 -23.54 10.16
N THR A 572 1.07 -23.40 10.22
CA THR A 572 0.42 -22.62 11.27
C THR A 572 0.07 -23.49 12.49
N TYR A 573 0.24 -22.89 13.67
CA TYR A 573 -0.11 -23.48 14.98
C TYR A 573 -1.27 -22.74 15.65
N ARG A 574 -2.04 -21.96 14.88
CA ARG A 574 -3.09 -21.12 15.43
C ARG A 574 -4.49 -21.59 15.08
N PHE A 575 -4.77 -21.89 13.83
CA PHE A 575 -6.11 -22.12 13.30
C PHE A 575 -6.21 -23.42 12.50
N PRO A 576 -7.43 -23.98 12.35
CA PRO A 576 -7.66 -25.24 11.67
C PRO A 576 -7.35 -25.19 10.17
N ARG A 577 -7.23 -26.40 9.56
CA ARG A 577 -6.94 -26.58 8.14
C ARG A 577 -7.96 -25.84 7.24
N GLY A 578 -9.27 -25.99 7.47
CA GLY A 578 -10.29 -25.33 6.66
C GLY A 578 -10.14 -23.80 6.64
N THR A 579 -9.81 -23.19 7.80
CA THR A 579 -9.51 -21.75 7.85
C THR A 579 -8.26 -21.41 7.03
N ALA A 580 -7.21 -22.25 7.07
CA ALA A 580 -5.99 -22.03 6.30
C ALA A 580 -6.27 -22.07 4.79
N GLU A 581 -7.00 -23.07 4.33
CA GLU A 581 -7.35 -23.25 2.91
C GLU A 581 -8.19 -22.08 2.39
N ILE A 582 -9.30 -21.76 3.08
CA ILE A 582 -10.22 -20.70 2.64
C ILE A 582 -9.56 -19.32 2.65
N SER A 583 -8.91 -18.97 3.75
CA SER A 583 -8.25 -17.65 3.85
C SER A 583 -7.05 -17.52 2.92
N GLY A 584 -6.31 -18.62 2.68
CA GLY A 584 -5.21 -18.66 1.73
C GLY A 584 -5.66 -18.43 0.29
N GLU A 585 -6.72 -19.10 -0.14
CA GLU A 585 -7.28 -18.90 -1.47
C GLU A 585 -7.88 -17.51 -1.66
N PHE A 586 -8.56 -16.99 -0.63
CA PHE A 586 -9.11 -15.65 -0.65
C PHE A 586 -8.00 -14.59 -0.87
N ILE A 587 -6.92 -14.65 -0.10
CA ILE A 587 -5.84 -13.65 -0.19
C ILE A 587 -5.06 -13.78 -1.50
N MET A 588 -4.85 -15.00 -2.00
CA MET A 588 -4.10 -15.28 -3.22
C MET A 588 -4.83 -14.91 -4.53
N ARG A 589 -6.06 -14.43 -4.47
CA ARG A 589 -6.71 -13.79 -5.63
C ARG A 589 -5.96 -12.52 -6.08
N ASN A 590 -5.27 -11.85 -5.17
CA ASN A 590 -4.31 -10.80 -5.55
C ASN A 590 -2.99 -11.46 -6.00
N PRO A 591 -2.66 -11.43 -7.30
CA PRO A 591 -1.48 -12.12 -7.84
C PRO A 591 -0.14 -11.53 -7.38
N LYS A 592 -0.14 -10.33 -6.78
CA LYS A 592 1.07 -9.71 -6.21
C LYS A 592 1.47 -10.29 -4.86
N GLN A 593 0.55 -10.96 -4.14
CA GLN A 593 0.88 -11.55 -2.85
C GLN A 593 1.90 -12.68 -3.01
N MET A 594 2.87 -12.74 -2.09
CA MET A 594 3.87 -13.79 -2.08
C MET A 594 3.18 -15.14 -1.81
N ARG A 595 3.40 -16.10 -2.70
CA ARG A 595 2.77 -17.43 -2.56
C ARG A 595 3.27 -18.12 -1.30
N LYS A 596 2.33 -18.59 -0.50
CA LYS A 596 2.53 -19.42 0.70
C LYS A 596 1.47 -20.54 0.70
N ASP A 597 1.88 -21.76 0.96
CA ASP A 597 0.98 -22.88 1.09
C ASP A 597 0.81 -23.17 2.60
N ILE A 598 -0.14 -22.46 3.25
CA ILE A 598 -0.31 -22.55 4.69
C ILE A 598 -0.91 -23.91 5.07
N LEU A 599 -0.14 -24.68 5.82
CA LEU A 599 -0.48 -26.01 6.31
C LEU A 599 -0.90 -25.95 7.78
N SER A 600 -1.93 -26.69 8.16
CA SER A 600 -2.34 -26.85 9.55
C SER A 600 -2.68 -28.32 9.85
N ASP A 601 -2.17 -28.78 10.97
CA ASP A 601 -2.53 -30.10 11.54
C ASP A 601 -3.57 -29.97 12.66
N ILE A 602 -4.05 -28.75 12.91
CA ILE A 602 -5.07 -28.52 13.94
C ILE A 602 -6.40 -29.01 13.38
N GLU A 603 -6.98 -30.00 14.08
CA GLU A 603 -8.37 -30.39 13.89
C GLU A 603 -9.24 -29.32 14.55
N GLY A 604 -10.15 -28.74 13.77
CA GLY A 604 -11.12 -27.75 14.26
C GLY A 604 -12.50 -28.35 14.46
N ASP A 605 -13.47 -27.48 14.72
CA ASP A 605 -14.88 -27.83 14.61
C ASP A 605 -15.17 -28.31 13.18
N GLU A 606 -16.23 -29.08 12.96
CA GLU A 606 -16.56 -29.70 11.66
C GLU A 606 -16.54 -28.66 10.51
N VAL A 607 -16.95 -27.44 10.81
CA VAL A 607 -16.82 -26.28 9.92
C VAL A 607 -16.06 -25.18 10.65
N SER A 608 -14.77 -24.99 10.30
CA SER A 608 -13.89 -24.00 10.97
C SER A 608 -14.06 -22.57 10.46
N MET A 609 -14.69 -22.38 9.30
CA MET A 609 -15.10 -21.09 8.75
C MET A 609 -16.50 -21.22 8.16
N GLU A 610 -17.41 -20.36 8.57
CA GLU A 610 -18.82 -20.39 8.16
C GLU A 610 -19.26 -19.02 7.70
N VAL A 611 -19.93 -18.98 6.54
CA VAL A 611 -20.59 -17.78 6.01
C VAL A 611 -22.07 -17.91 6.28
N VAL A 612 -22.60 -17.01 7.09
CA VAL A 612 -24.01 -16.95 7.47
C VAL A 612 -24.66 -15.79 6.74
N ILE A 613 -25.48 -16.09 5.74
CA ILE A 613 -26.24 -15.09 4.98
C ILE A 613 -27.71 -15.24 5.36
N GLU A 614 -28.28 -14.19 5.89
CA GLU A 614 -29.67 -14.16 6.32
C GLU A 614 -30.42 -13.03 5.60
N LYS A 615 -31.74 -13.11 5.56
CA LYS A 615 -32.58 -12.14 4.87
C LYS A 615 -32.43 -10.71 5.40
N THR A 616 -32.21 -10.60 6.71
CA THR A 616 -32.03 -9.31 7.40
C THR A 616 -30.86 -9.38 8.37
N GLU A 617 -30.28 -8.25 8.68
CA GLU A 617 -29.25 -8.11 9.74
C GLU A 617 -29.76 -8.66 11.09
N ARG A 618 -31.05 -8.46 11.39
CA ARG A 618 -31.67 -8.98 12.62
C ARG A 618 -31.66 -10.50 12.69
N ASP A 619 -31.92 -11.17 11.56
CA ASP A 619 -31.89 -12.65 11.48
C ASP A 619 -30.46 -13.15 11.65
N ALA A 620 -29.47 -12.51 10.99
CA ALA A 620 -28.05 -12.81 11.16
C ALA A 620 -27.59 -12.67 12.62
N MET A 621 -28.07 -11.62 13.32
CA MET A 621 -27.84 -11.47 14.77
C MET A 621 -28.53 -12.58 15.57
N GLY A 622 -29.72 -13.01 15.18
CA GLY A 622 -30.41 -14.14 15.78
C GLY A 622 -29.58 -15.43 15.71
N THR A 623 -29.06 -15.75 14.55
CA THR A 623 -28.15 -16.89 14.32
C THR A 623 -26.88 -16.78 15.17
N MET A 624 -26.27 -15.60 15.24
CA MET A 624 -25.13 -15.33 16.12
C MET A 624 -25.44 -15.64 17.60
N TYR A 625 -26.62 -15.23 18.09
CA TYR A 625 -27.02 -15.53 19.49
C TYR A 625 -27.16 -17.02 19.74
N HIS A 626 -27.75 -17.77 18.83
CA HIS A 626 -27.84 -19.24 18.95
C HIS A 626 -26.45 -19.90 18.99
N MET A 627 -25.49 -19.37 18.19
CA MET A 627 -24.12 -19.85 18.23
C MET A 627 -23.46 -19.53 19.58
N LEU A 628 -23.60 -18.30 20.10
CA LEU A 628 -23.05 -17.91 21.38
C LEU A 628 -23.59 -18.78 22.52
N ASP A 629 -24.89 -19.13 22.49
CA ASP A 629 -25.51 -20.00 23.47
C ASP A 629 -24.93 -21.42 23.46
N SER A 630 -24.38 -21.87 22.30
CA SER A 630 -23.81 -23.20 22.10
C SER A 630 -22.33 -23.31 22.44
N PHE A 631 -21.62 -22.19 22.59
CA PHE A 631 -20.16 -22.22 22.80
C PHE A 631 -19.79 -22.76 24.17
N PRO A 632 -18.66 -23.48 24.31
CA PRO A 632 -18.14 -23.95 25.59
C PRO A 632 -17.96 -22.82 26.61
N ASP A 633 -18.20 -23.14 27.88
CA ASP A 633 -18.07 -22.20 28.99
C ASP A 633 -16.67 -21.57 29.04
N GLY A 634 -16.64 -20.28 29.30
CA GLY A 634 -15.39 -19.51 29.43
C GLY A 634 -14.67 -19.20 28.12
N SER A 635 -15.28 -19.55 26.97
CA SER A 635 -14.69 -19.30 25.64
C SER A 635 -14.41 -17.81 25.42
N THR A 636 -13.32 -17.54 24.69
CA THR A 636 -12.96 -16.17 24.23
C THR A 636 -13.59 -15.92 22.86
N VAL A 637 -14.27 -14.80 22.70
CA VAL A 637 -14.97 -14.42 21.47
C VAL A 637 -14.58 -13.01 21.03
N PHE A 638 -14.17 -12.85 19.78
CA PHE A 638 -14.02 -11.54 19.16
C PHE A 638 -15.19 -11.23 18.23
N MET A 639 -15.79 -10.04 18.43
CA MET A 639 -16.65 -9.40 17.46
C MET A 639 -15.80 -8.41 16.68
N ILE A 640 -15.53 -8.70 15.40
CA ILE A 640 -14.63 -7.89 14.58
C ILE A 640 -15.45 -7.05 13.59
N GLY A 641 -15.38 -5.73 13.74
CA GLY A 641 -15.90 -4.77 12.78
C GLY A 641 -14.79 -4.11 11.96
N ARG A 642 -15.16 -3.45 10.86
CA ARG A 642 -14.22 -2.62 10.08
C ARG A 642 -13.91 -1.31 10.80
N TYR A 643 -14.92 -0.71 11.46
CA TYR A 643 -14.87 0.56 12.15
C TYR A 643 -15.27 0.44 13.62
N THR A 644 -14.90 1.43 14.42
CA THR A 644 -15.24 1.45 15.84
C THR A 644 -16.77 1.59 16.05
N PHE A 645 -17.47 2.30 15.17
CA PHE A 645 -18.91 2.47 15.26
C PHE A 645 -19.72 1.20 14.90
N ASP A 646 -19.10 0.19 14.29
CA ASP A 646 -19.77 -1.08 14.02
C ASP A 646 -20.27 -1.77 15.31
N ILE A 647 -19.71 -1.40 16.45
CA ILE A 647 -20.21 -1.85 17.76
C ILE A 647 -21.68 -1.48 18.02
N ASP A 648 -22.17 -0.39 17.41
CA ASP A 648 -23.52 0.08 17.64
C ASP A 648 -24.57 -0.91 17.12
N ARG A 649 -24.21 -1.74 16.13
CA ARG A 649 -25.02 -2.89 15.66
C ARG A 649 -25.29 -3.87 16.79
N LEU A 650 -24.36 -4.04 17.72
CA LEU A 650 -24.45 -4.94 18.87
C LEU A 650 -25.07 -4.23 20.10
N ARG A 651 -24.73 -2.96 20.33
CA ARG A 651 -25.20 -2.16 21.46
C ARG A 651 -26.70 -1.87 21.40
N ASN A 652 -27.25 -1.68 20.21
CA ASN A 652 -28.67 -1.42 20.00
C ASN A 652 -29.56 -2.64 20.28
N THR A 653 -28.97 -3.77 20.69
CA THR A 653 -29.68 -4.95 21.12
C THR A 653 -29.72 -5.01 22.65
N GLU A 654 -30.85 -5.33 23.24
CA GLU A 654 -30.98 -5.46 24.71
C GLU A 654 -30.16 -6.64 25.30
N ARG A 655 -29.49 -7.42 24.44
CA ARG A 655 -28.76 -8.63 24.80
C ARG A 655 -27.35 -8.40 25.27
N PHE A 656 -26.72 -7.27 24.88
CA PHE A 656 -25.34 -6.95 25.26
C PHE A 656 -25.28 -5.74 26.21
N THR A 657 -24.35 -5.82 27.17
CA THR A 657 -23.86 -4.68 27.92
C THR A 657 -22.37 -4.49 27.58
N SER A 658 -21.93 -3.25 27.33
CA SER A 658 -20.56 -2.99 26.89
C SER A 658 -19.83 -2.04 27.85
N PHE A 659 -18.53 -2.30 28.08
CA PHE A 659 -17.62 -1.52 28.92
C PHE A 659 -16.32 -1.27 28.17
N TYR A 660 -15.86 -0.02 28.14
CA TYR A 660 -14.56 0.30 27.57
C TYR A 660 -13.43 -0.07 28.55
N ASP A 661 -12.56 -0.97 28.15
CA ASP A 661 -11.36 -1.33 28.89
C ASP A 661 -10.19 -0.43 28.46
N LYS A 662 -9.85 0.52 29.33
CA LYS A 662 -8.75 1.48 29.11
C LYS A 662 -7.38 0.80 29.03
N THR A 663 -7.23 -0.38 29.64
CA THR A 663 -5.94 -1.09 29.70
C THR A 663 -5.61 -1.74 28.37
N THR A 664 -6.61 -2.38 27.76
CA THR A 664 -6.48 -3.08 26.47
C THR A 664 -6.87 -2.23 25.26
N GLY A 665 -7.53 -1.11 25.47
CA GLY A 665 -8.08 -0.27 24.40
C GLY A 665 -9.20 -0.95 23.59
N THR A 666 -9.82 -2.01 24.16
CA THR A 666 -10.90 -2.78 23.55
C THR A 666 -12.22 -2.50 24.28
N VAL A 667 -13.34 -2.88 23.66
CA VAL A 667 -14.65 -2.84 24.32
C VAL A 667 -15.03 -4.25 24.74
N ARG A 668 -15.03 -4.49 26.05
CA ARG A 668 -15.55 -5.73 26.62
C ARG A 668 -17.07 -5.73 26.52
N MET A 669 -17.62 -6.85 26.09
CA MET A 669 -19.07 -7.05 26.00
C MET A 669 -19.50 -8.18 26.91
N VAL A 670 -20.63 -8.01 27.58
CA VAL A 670 -21.25 -9.05 28.40
C VAL A 670 -22.56 -9.46 27.73
N TYR A 671 -22.65 -10.71 27.34
CA TYR A 671 -23.86 -11.30 26.76
C TYR A 671 -24.76 -11.84 27.87
N LYS A 672 -25.97 -11.30 27.96
CA LYS A 672 -26.93 -11.68 29.03
C LYS A 672 -27.33 -13.15 28.91
N GLY A 673 -27.15 -13.89 30.00
CA GLY A 673 -27.41 -15.31 30.08
C GLY A 673 -26.18 -16.20 29.82
N ARG A 674 -25.06 -15.60 29.34
CA ARG A 674 -23.76 -16.25 29.13
C ARG A 674 -22.63 -15.32 29.52
N GLU A 675 -22.66 -14.84 30.77
CA GLU A 675 -21.66 -13.95 31.34
C GLU A 675 -20.29 -14.61 31.53
N ASP A 676 -20.22 -15.93 31.42
CA ASP A 676 -19.01 -16.73 31.41
C ASP A 676 -18.15 -16.50 30.16
N LEU A 677 -18.77 -16.14 29.02
CA LEU A 677 -18.07 -15.87 27.77
C LEU A 677 -17.25 -14.56 27.88
N LYS A 678 -16.02 -14.61 27.38
CA LYS A 678 -15.12 -13.45 27.34
C LYS A 678 -15.18 -12.77 25.98
N ILE A 679 -16.22 -11.94 25.80
CA ILE A 679 -16.49 -11.29 24.52
C ILE A 679 -15.85 -9.93 24.47
N ASN A 680 -15.10 -9.62 23.38
CA ASN A 680 -14.55 -8.33 23.10
C ASN A 680 -14.93 -7.88 21.69
N PHE A 681 -15.35 -6.62 21.56
CA PHE A 681 -15.42 -5.96 20.27
C PHE A 681 -14.10 -5.26 19.96
N ILE A 682 -13.59 -5.51 18.76
CA ILE A 682 -12.34 -4.92 18.25
C ILE A 682 -12.48 -4.62 16.76
N THR A 683 -11.77 -3.61 16.27
CA THR A 683 -11.67 -3.41 14.81
C THR A 683 -10.70 -4.41 14.19
N ALA A 684 -10.87 -4.69 12.90
CA ALA A 684 -10.00 -5.61 12.16
C ALA A 684 -8.52 -5.20 12.28
N HIS A 685 -8.17 -3.90 12.22
CA HIS A 685 -6.81 -3.42 12.43
C HIS A 685 -6.26 -3.75 13.83
N LYS A 686 -7.05 -3.51 14.88
CA LYS A 686 -6.64 -3.80 16.27
C LYS A 686 -6.57 -5.30 16.55
N SER A 687 -7.19 -6.14 15.73
CA SER A 687 -7.16 -7.59 15.89
C SER A 687 -5.81 -8.20 15.50
N LYS A 688 -4.95 -7.48 14.75
CA LYS A 688 -3.62 -7.96 14.37
C LYS A 688 -2.80 -8.30 15.62
N GLY A 689 -2.18 -9.46 15.62
CA GLY A 689 -1.43 -9.99 16.78
C GLY A 689 -2.29 -10.69 17.84
N LEU A 690 -3.59 -10.42 17.92
CA LEU A 690 -4.50 -11.04 18.89
C LEU A 690 -5.12 -12.34 18.37
N GLN A 691 -5.77 -13.08 19.27
CA GLN A 691 -6.46 -14.33 18.92
C GLN A 691 -7.57 -14.65 19.94
N ALA A 692 -8.62 -15.32 19.49
CA ALA A 692 -9.73 -15.80 20.32
C ALA A 692 -10.11 -17.23 19.94
N ASP A 693 -10.95 -17.91 20.73
CA ASP A 693 -11.43 -19.22 20.37
C ASP A 693 -12.40 -19.13 19.20
N TYR A 694 -13.28 -18.13 19.22
CA TYR A 694 -14.28 -17.87 18.18
C TYR A 694 -14.21 -16.41 17.71
N VAL A 695 -14.51 -16.19 16.43
CA VAL A 695 -14.54 -14.85 15.82
C VAL A 695 -15.82 -14.68 15.02
N PHE A 696 -16.51 -13.57 15.22
CA PHE A 696 -17.56 -13.09 14.32
C PHE A 696 -17.05 -11.87 13.56
N ILE A 697 -17.12 -11.89 12.23
CA ILE A 697 -16.86 -10.74 11.39
C ILE A 697 -18.22 -10.13 11.05
N ILE A 698 -18.39 -8.86 11.44
CA ILE A 698 -19.65 -8.13 11.28
C ILE A 698 -19.46 -6.98 10.29
N ASN A 699 -20.56 -6.38 9.81
CA ASN A 699 -20.56 -5.30 8.81
C ASN A 699 -20.02 -5.71 7.43
N ASN A 700 -20.40 -6.91 6.98
CA ASN A 700 -20.05 -7.43 5.64
C ASN A 700 -21.05 -6.93 4.58
N LEU A 701 -21.27 -5.61 4.53
CA LEU A 701 -22.25 -4.97 3.68
C LEU A 701 -21.58 -4.36 2.44
N ASP A 702 -22.31 -4.38 1.33
CA ASP A 702 -21.97 -3.66 0.11
C ASP A 702 -22.34 -2.18 0.26
N ASP A 703 -21.56 -1.46 1.07
CA ASP A 703 -21.76 -0.05 1.42
C ASP A 703 -20.42 0.70 1.42
N HIS A 704 -20.45 2.04 1.33
CA HIS A 704 -19.25 2.88 1.43
C HIS A 704 -18.42 2.61 2.69
N LYS A 705 -19.10 2.38 3.82
CA LYS A 705 -18.50 2.03 5.12
C LYS A 705 -18.66 0.54 5.46
N GLY A 706 -18.77 -0.31 4.47
CA GLY A 706 -18.82 -1.76 4.65
C GLY A 706 -17.42 -2.39 4.80
N PHE A 707 -17.37 -3.70 4.64
CA PHE A 707 -16.13 -4.45 4.59
C PHE A 707 -16.10 -5.34 3.33
N PRO A 708 -15.41 -4.94 2.23
CA PRO A 708 -14.39 -3.87 2.15
C PRO A 708 -14.95 -2.45 2.20
N CYS A 709 -14.13 -1.54 2.70
CA CYS A 709 -14.40 -0.11 2.64
C CYS A 709 -14.31 0.38 1.19
N LYS A 710 -15.33 1.10 0.74
CA LYS A 710 -15.39 1.69 -0.61
C LYS A 710 -15.08 3.19 -0.65
N ILE A 711 -14.68 3.76 0.50
CA ILE A 711 -14.24 5.14 0.56
C ILE A 711 -12.87 5.22 -0.11
N ALA A 712 -12.82 5.88 -1.27
CA ALA A 712 -11.56 6.14 -1.95
C ALA A 712 -10.74 7.16 -1.13
N ASP A 713 -9.44 6.86 -0.95
CA ASP A 713 -8.51 7.88 -0.45
C ASP A 713 -8.38 9.01 -1.49
N GLU A 714 -8.16 10.24 -1.03
CA GLU A 714 -7.75 11.35 -1.90
C GLU A 714 -6.54 10.94 -2.74
N GLY A 715 -6.49 11.33 -4.03
CA GLY A 715 -5.47 10.86 -4.98
C GLY A 715 -4.03 11.05 -4.50
N ILE A 716 -3.76 12.16 -3.80
CA ILE A 716 -2.46 12.44 -3.19
C ILE A 716 -2.13 11.45 -2.06
N VAL A 717 -3.12 11.04 -1.26
CA VAL A 717 -2.94 10.06 -0.18
C VAL A 717 -2.54 8.72 -0.80
N GLY A 718 -3.23 8.28 -1.85
CA GLY A 718 -2.88 7.07 -2.60
C GLY A 718 -1.43 7.12 -3.13
N SER A 719 -0.99 8.27 -3.66
CA SER A 719 0.40 8.49 -4.10
C SER A 719 1.41 8.42 -2.95
N LEU A 720 1.01 8.83 -1.74
CA LEU A 720 1.86 8.82 -0.54
C LEU A 720 1.85 7.49 0.21
N THR A 721 0.88 6.61 0.00
CA THR A 721 0.80 5.31 0.67
C THR A 721 1.46 4.15 -0.08
N GLY A 722 2.36 4.41 -1.02
CA GLY A 722 3.15 3.38 -1.70
C GLY A 722 2.73 3.09 -3.15
N GLY A 723 1.99 4.04 -3.77
CA GLY A 723 1.70 4.01 -5.20
C GLY A 723 0.88 2.81 -5.64
N GLY A 724 -0.32 2.72 -5.14
CA GLY A 724 -1.43 1.98 -5.71
C GLY A 724 -1.13 0.54 -6.17
N GLU A 725 -1.35 -0.42 -5.32
CA GLU A 725 -1.56 -1.77 -5.85
C GLU A 725 -2.73 -1.69 -6.84
N SER A 726 -2.49 -2.14 -8.06
CA SER A 726 -3.51 -2.11 -9.13
C SER A 726 -4.68 -3.09 -8.89
N PHE A 727 -4.54 -3.99 -7.91
CA PHE A 727 -5.57 -4.94 -7.56
C PHE A 727 -6.63 -4.28 -6.65
N PRO A 728 -7.93 -4.38 -7.01
CA PRO A 728 -9.00 -3.76 -6.23
C PRO A 728 -8.97 -4.20 -4.77
N PHE A 729 -9.13 -3.25 -3.85
CA PHE A 729 -9.20 -3.51 -2.40
C PHE A 729 -8.03 -4.33 -1.84
N ALA A 730 -6.80 -4.20 -2.40
CA ALA A 730 -5.68 -5.04 -2.00
C ALA A 730 -5.39 -4.98 -0.48
N GLU A 731 -5.33 -3.78 0.12
CA GLU A 731 -5.13 -3.63 1.57
C GLU A 731 -6.34 -4.09 2.39
N GLU A 732 -7.56 -3.80 1.94
CA GLU A 732 -8.79 -4.28 2.57
C GLU A 732 -8.86 -5.81 2.56
N ARG A 733 -8.40 -6.46 1.49
CA ARG A 733 -8.31 -7.92 1.40
C ARG A 733 -7.33 -8.50 2.42
N ARG A 734 -6.18 -7.88 2.60
CA ARG A 734 -5.25 -8.26 3.67
C ARG A 734 -5.85 -8.04 5.06
N LEU A 735 -6.57 -6.94 5.23
CA LEU A 735 -7.27 -6.66 6.49
C LEU A 735 -8.36 -7.70 6.79
N TYR A 736 -9.09 -8.12 5.77
CA TYR A 736 -10.10 -9.19 5.89
C TYR A 736 -9.45 -10.54 6.22
N TYR A 737 -8.34 -10.87 5.55
CA TYR A 737 -7.52 -12.04 5.88
C TYR A 737 -7.04 -12.02 7.34
N VAL A 738 -6.60 -10.86 7.82
CA VAL A 738 -6.24 -10.71 9.23
C VAL A 738 -7.43 -11.05 10.12
N ALA A 739 -8.62 -10.55 9.85
CA ALA A 739 -9.83 -10.85 10.64
C ALA A 739 -10.18 -12.34 10.59
N MET A 740 -10.16 -12.97 9.40
CA MET A 740 -10.47 -14.39 9.20
C MET A 740 -9.54 -15.32 9.99
N THR A 741 -8.29 -14.95 10.19
CA THR A 741 -7.24 -15.78 10.81
C THR A 741 -7.04 -15.53 12.31
N ARG A 742 -7.99 -14.86 12.98
CA ARG A 742 -7.89 -14.60 14.44
C ARG A 742 -8.45 -15.74 15.29
N ALA A 743 -9.33 -16.58 14.75
CA ALA A 743 -9.94 -17.67 15.49
C ALA A 743 -8.99 -18.86 15.65
N LYS A 744 -9.03 -19.50 16.83
CA LYS A 744 -8.38 -20.80 17.08
C LYS A 744 -9.27 -21.97 16.68
N ARG A 745 -10.59 -21.81 16.72
CA ARG A 745 -11.57 -22.86 16.44
C ARG A 745 -12.43 -22.53 15.24
N LYS A 746 -13.20 -21.44 15.31
CA LYS A 746 -14.15 -21.10 14.25
C LYS A 746 -14.27 -19.62 14.00
N THR A 747 -14.30 -19.24 12.72
CA THR A 747 -14.64 -17.91 12.24
C THR A 747 -16.01 -17.95 11.59
N VAL A 748 -16.88 -17.02 11.97
CA VAL A 748 -18.24 -16.85 11.42
C VAL A 748 -18.32 -15.48 10.75
N ILE A 749 -18.72 -15.45 9.50
CA ILE A 749 -18.90 -14.24 8.69
C ILE A 749 -20.40 -14.00 8.58
N LEU A 750 -20.89 -12.89 9.18
CA LEU A 750 -22.31 -12.53 9.19
C LEU A 750 -22.63 -11.56 8.07
N ALA A 751 -23.62 -11.86 7.24
CA ALA A 751 -24.04 -11.03 6.13
C ALA A 751 -25.57 -10.97 5.96
N GLU A 752 -26.03 -9.92 5.29
CA GLU A 752 -27.42 -9.71 4.88
C GLU A 752 -27.57 -9.96 3.38
N GLU A 753 -28.52 -10.82 2.99
CA GLU A 753 -28.72 -11.29 1.62
C GLU A 753 -28.83 -10.14 0.59
N SER A 754 -29.58 -9.08 0.93
CA SER A 754 -29.85 -7.97 0.02
C SER A 754 -28.66 -7.05 -0.20
N ARG A 755 -27.62 -7.10 0.65
CA ARG A 755 -26.47 -6.18 0.66
C ARG A 755 -25.16 -6.89 0.99
N THR A 756 -24.97 -8.13 0.53
CA THR A 756 -23.72 -8.87 0.75
C THR A 756 -22.55 -8.17 0.07
N SER A 757 -21.45 -8.04 0.81
CA SER A 757 -20.23 -7.46 0.25
C SER A 757 -19.59 -8.38 -0.81
N GLU A 758 -18.76 -7.83 -1.69
CA GLU A 758 -18.04 -8.62 -2.69
C GLU A 758 -17.15 -9.69 -2.06
N PHE A 759 -16.57 -9.44 -0.88
CA PHE A 759 -15.74 -10.43 -0.19
C PHE A 759 -16.56 -11.63 0.31
N VAL A 760 -17.79 -11.38 0.75
CA VAL A 760 -18.72 -12.46 1.11
C VAL A 760 -19.14 -13.25 -0.12
N ASN A 761 -19.52 -12.59 -1.20
CA ASN A 761 -19.88 -13.22 -2.47
C ASN A 761 -18.75 -14.10 -3.01
N GLU A 762 -17.48 -13.66 -2.85
CA GLU A 762 -16.31 -14.44 -3.23
C GLU A 762 -16.15 -15.73 -2.40
N LEU A 763 -16.56 -15.72 -1.13
CA LEU A 763 -16.48 -16.86 -0.24
C LEU A 763 -17.66 -17.82 -0.41
N GLU A 764 -18.86 -17.29 -0.68
CA GLU A 764 -20.10 -18.09 -0.85
C GLU A 764 -20.06 -19.02 -2.06
N HIS A 765 -19.51 -18.56 -3.19
CA HIS A 765 -19.45 -19.36 -4.42
C HIS A 765 -18.66 -20.68 -4.30
N ARG A 766 -18.21 -21.03 -3.11
CA ARG A 766 -17.48 -22.27 -2.80
C ARG A 766 -18.22 -23.24 -1.87
N TYR A 767 -19.32 -22.85 -1.27
CA TYR A 767 -20.11 -23.68 -0.34
C TYR A 767 -21.58 -23.81 -0.81
#